data_60b2d3cef3325e0cce23dae77b4fd4b5
#
_entry.id   60b2d3cef3325e0cce23dae77b4fd4b5
#
_cell.length_a   1.000
_cell.length_b   1.000
_cell.length_c   1.000
_cell.angle_alpha   90.00
_cell.angle_beta   90.00
_cell.angle_gamma   90.00
#
_symmetry.space_group_name_H-M   'P 1'
#
loop_
_entity.id
_entity.type
_entity.pdbx_description
1 polymer ?
#
loop_
_entity_poly.entity_id
_entity_poly.type
_entity_poly.pdbx_seq_one_letter_code
_entity_poly.pdbx_strand_id
1 'polypeptide(L)'
;MATNGITAALGRWSDLLAALGGLEPAQLNGRHQPCPLCGGRDRYRFDDLQGSGSWFCNQCGGKDQLGGGGTGIDLLMRLRHWSYRQACEAVERYLELAPSRDEQQRHRPQPVSYPLPAALPAAGLAAGPGPVSGLPNGLPGHGSRPWRQPETPPLDAPPPALEQGAIAQWCYRDGGGAQLFWVQRLCLGQGGRKAFLQRVWLAGGWHRPSRRDLFSCEWPAPRPLYGLPALGQRPGATVLVVEGEATADAAALLFPELVVISWANGTNSIEKTDWRPLAGRSVTLWPDADAPGRKAMERLVTLLAEQGCQLQLVEPPAQLPQGWDLADANWGTAEAAEHLQQWAGPVPPAVAAKTAAAAKSTGADAIRCEADDPRATAPEAAGPNARASDGQSTANSSGPMAADRSGAAPFQCLGYDSEACYYQPSSTGQILRLGRSSHTATQLVALAPLRYWETLYPSRTGVNWAAVASDLHERSAAIGIFAPERIRGLGAWWDDGRSVLHLGDRLVTPEGEHPITEPFRSRHIYQRLRHLQGPGCVKALSVAEAAAIVGIANRFRWDVPASGTLLVGWVVLAPICGALPWRPHLWLTAGAGTGKSAILDRYVVPLLGDFALVVSGATTEAGLRQTICSDAMPVVFDEAESNEKGDQQRIQAILSLARVASSESSAAMLKGSPSGEVSRYRVRSMFLLSSIATALKQGADQGRFAQLSLRSPGDIAKQEREAHWAALDRDLERQITPELGRRLIARTTGLIPMIRQAAAVFSRAAARHFDSQRLGDQYGTLLAGAWSLLSDVAPTEAEAELCIASHDWESYSQSNESADEKRCLETILQRQVRVETNDKPLTRTIGELVELAAHQAHDLEIGAELASQTLARHGLRVEPERLLVSNTAKAIEQILVDTAWANSWPLLLSRLPGAQRCGPVRFCGAGMVTRAVAIPFSAF
;
A
#
# COMPACT_ATOMS: atom_id res chain seq x y z
N MET A 1 19.91 23.89 4.71
CA MET A 1 21.17 24.34 5.32
C MET A 1 21.56 23.57 6.59
N ALA A 2 20.70 22.82 7.23
CA ALA A 2 21.04 22.07 8.47
C ALA A 2 21.76 20.72 8.27
N THR A 3 21.99 20.29 7.05
CA THR A 3 22.58 18.97 6.74
C THR A 3 24.10 18.94 6.68
N ASN A 4 24.74 20.07 6.47
CA ASN A 4 26.22 20.14 6.36
C ASN A 4 26.92 20.02 7.71
N GLY A 5 26.41 20.64 8.77
CA GLY A 5 27.01 20.60 10.10
C GLY A 5 26.99 19.22 10.75
N ILE A 6 25.88 18.46 10.60
CA ILE A 6 25.77 17.12 11.18
C ILE A 6 26.65 16.12 10.45
N THR A 7 26.78 16.24 9.13
CA THR A 7 27.68 15.40 8.34
C THR A 7 29.15 15.66 8.70
N ALA A 8 29.51 16.88 8.95
CA ALA A 8 30.85 17.25 9.42
C ALA A 8 31.11 16.85 10.89
N ALA A 9 30.07 16.63 11.67
CA ALA A 9 30.15 16.16 13.05
C ALA A 9 30.39 14.65 13.18
N LEU A 10 30.21 13.86 12.09
CA LEU A 10 30.45 12.43 12.10
C LEU A 10 31.90 12.11 12.53
N GLY A 11 32.05 11.22 13.51
CA GLY A 11 33.34 10.84 14.11
C GLY A 11 33.94 11.85 15.07
N ARG A 12 33.27 13.00 15.32
CA ARG A 12 33.71 14.06 16.24
C ARG A 12 32.76 14.27 17.41
N TRP A 13 31.77 13.36 17.59
CA TRP A 13 30.75 13.56 18.63
C TRP A 13 31.29 13.48 20.05
N SER A 14 32.34 12.72 20.30
CA SER A 14 33.00 12.72 21.61
C SER A 14 33.51 14.12 21.99
N ASP A 15 34.17 14.83 21.05
CA ASP A 15 34.68 16.18 21.28
C ASP A 15 33.55 17.20 21.41
N LEU A 16 32.52 17.06 20.53
CA LEU A 16 31.36 17.96 20.54
C LEU A 16 30.54 17.83 21.83
N LEU A 17 30.33 16.60 22.30
CA LEU A 17 29.58 16.34 23.52
C LEU A 17 30.37 16.74 24.78
N ALA A 18 31.67 16.61 24.75
CA ALA A 18 32.51 17.13 25.83
C ALA A 18 32.50 18.67 25.87
N ALA A 19 32.73 19.33 24.72
CA ALA A 19 32.82 20.79 24.64
C ALA A 19 31.46 21.49 24.78
N LEU A 20 30.46 21.06 24.02
CA LEU A 20 29.14 21.69 23.98
C LEU A 20 28.15 21.06 24.96
N GLY A 21 28.24 19.75 25.21
CA GLY A 21 27.39 19.02 26.11
C GLY A 21 27.81 19.06 27.56
N GLY A 22 29.10 19.32 27.84
CA GLY A 22 29.70 19.31 29.18
C GLY A 22 29.84 17.89 29.75
N LEU A 23 29.98 16.88 28.90
CA LEU A 23 30.23 15.51 29.32
C LEU A 23 31.71 15.27 29.59
N GLU A 24 31.99 14.50 30.64
CA GLU A 24 33.36 14.12 30.96
C GLU A 24 33.83 12.93 30.09
N PRO A 25 35.14 12.80 29.81
CA PRO A 25 35.67 11.70 29.02
C PRO A 25 35.27 10.32 29.56
N ALA A 26 35.08 10.20 30.87
CA ALA A 26 34.61 9.00 31.50
C ALA A 26 33.20 8.56 31.01
N GLN A 27 32.34 9.53 30.62
CA GLN A 27 30.97 9.28 30.13
C GLN A 27 30.89 8.98 28.63
N LEU A 28 32.03 9.11 27.92
CA LEU A 28 32.16 8.94 26.47
C LEU A 28 33.00 7.71 26.08
N ASN A 29 33.26 6.79 27.00
CA ASN A 29 34.21 5.68 26.85
C ASN A 29 33.59 4.33 26.46
N GLY A 30 32.32 4.29 26.07
CA GLY A 30 31.62 3.07 25.65
C GLY A 30 31.26 2.11 26.79
N ARG A 31 31.51 2.46 28.06
CA ARG A 31 31.15 1.63 29.21
C ARG A 31 29.83 2.09 29.83
N HIS A 32 29.17 1.20 30.55
CA HIS A 32 27.99 1.57 31.34
C HIS A 32 28.35 2.54 32.45
N GLN A 33 27.62 3.64 32.53
CA GLN A 33 27.90 4.82 33.39
C GLN A 33 26.58 5.35 33.99
N PRO A 34 26.66 6.23 35.00
CA PRO A 34 25.52 7.05 35.40
C PRO A 34 25.04 7.90 34.21
N CYS A 35 23.73 7.92 33.98
CA CYS A 35 23.15 8.68 32.86
C CYS A 35 23.23 10.19 33.13
N PRO A 36 23.78 11.00 32.21
CA PRO A 36 23.86 12.43 32.38
C PRO A 36 22.50 13.15 32.37
N LEU A 37 21.43 12.44 31.92
CA LEU A 37 20.07 13.00 31.86
C LEU A 37 19.19 12.56 33.02
N CYS A 38 19.28 11.31 33.51
CA CYS A 38 18.38 10.77 34.51
C CYS A 38 19.07 10.15 35.73
N GLY A 39 20.41 10.21 35.81
CA GLY A 39 21.20 9.64 36.91
C GLY A 39 21.24 8.11 36.90
N GLY A 40 21.42 7.48 38.10
CA GLY A 40 21.56 6.04 38.26
C GLY A 40 23.01 5.58 38.17
N ARG A 41 23.30 4.29 38.42
CA ARG A 41 24.70 3.83 38.49
C ARG A 41 25.24 3.35 37.16
N ASP A 42 24.44 2.63 36.32
CA ASP A 42 24.92 1.88 35.14
C ASP A 42 23.88 1.82 34.01
N ARG A 43 23.23 2.98 33.74
CA ARG A 43 22.09 3.09 32.85
C ARG A 43 22.42 3.60 31.48
N TYR A 44 23.51 4.32 31.33
CA TYR A 44 23.91 5.04 30.14
C TYR A 44 25.18 4.44 29.54
N ARG A 45 25.20 4.36 28.21
CA ARG A 45 26.37 3.97 27.44
C ARG A 45 26.43 4.83 26.16
N PHE A 46 27.63 5.36 25.90
CA PHE A 46 27.92 6.07 24.66
C PHE A 46 28.56 5.09 23.69
N ASP A 47 27.88 4.79 22.58
CA ASP A 47 28.29 3.74 21.65
C ASP A 47 29.01 4.29 20.41
N ASP A 48 28.77 5.55 20.05
CA ASP A 48 29.32 6.24 18.86
C ASP A 48 29.30 5.39 17.59
N LEU A 49 28.26 4.61 17.37
CA LEU A 49 28.14 3.71 16.23
C LEU A 49 28.26 4.49 14.92
N GLN A 50 29.22 4.12 14.09
CA GLN A 50 29.52 4.78 12.82
C GLN A 50 29.87 6.28 12.95
N GLY A 51 30.36 6.71 14.10
CA GLY A 51 30.69 8.10 14.35
C GLY A 51 29.49 9.03 14.51
N SER A 52 28.30 8.50 14.75
CA SER A 52 27.03 9.24 14.83
C SER A 52 26.77 9.86 16.21
N GLY A 53 27.63 9.62 17.20
CA GLY A 53 27.41 10.01 18.60
C GLY A 53 26.29 9.21 19.27
N SER A 54 26.03 7.99 18.80
CA SER A 54 24.93 7.18 19.33
C SER A 54 25.12 6.84 20.81
N TRP A 55 24.04 6.86 21.56
CA TRP A 55 24.01 6.60 22.99
C TRP A 55 22.75 5.83 23.37
N PHE A 56 22.79 5.16 24.51
CA PHE A 56 21.69 4.40 25.05
C PHE A 56 21.55 4.59 26.56
N CYS A 57 20.31 4.67 27.06
CA CYS A 57 20.00 4.63 28.47
C CYS A 57 18.72 3.81 28.71
N ASN A 58 18.77 2.84 29.61
CA ASN A 58 17.65 1.92 29.88
C ASN A 58 16.47 2.58 30.61
N GLN A 59 16.53 3.85 30.97
CA GLN A 59 15.48 4.57 31.70
C GLN A 59 14.99 5.86 31.01
N CYS A 60 15.72 6.43 30.05
CA CYS A 60 15.37 7.71 29.42
C CYS A 60 14.24 7.59 28.38
N GLY A 61 13.75 6.39 28.08
CA GLY A 61 12.69 6.11 27.10
C GLY A 61 11.26 6.18 27.63
N GLY A 62 11.03 6.45 28.91
CA GLY A 62 9.67 6.40 29.50
C GLY A 62 9.21 4.97 29.86
N LYS A 63 8.05 4.86 30.56
CA LYS A 63 7.59 3.60 31.15
C LYS A 63 7.19 2.51 30.15
N ASP A 64 6.95 2.86 28.89
CA ASP A 64 6.43 1.94 27.85
C ASP A 64 7.42 1.64 26.72
N GLN A 65 8.66 2.13 26.80
CA GLN A 65 9.74 1.79 25.88
C GLN A 65 10.94 1.24 26.65
N LEU A 66 11.38 0.07 26.27
CA LEU A 66 12.59 -0.59 26.75
C LEU A 66 13.82 0.22 26.33
N GLY A 67 14.18 1.25 27.11
CA GLY A 67 15.34 2.08 26.94
C GLY A 67 15.13 3.29 26.01
N GLY A 68 15.83 4.38 26.29
CA GLY A 68 15.94 5.57 25.45
C GLY A 68 17.33 5.68 24.89
N GLY A 69 17.45 6.07 23.62
CA GLY A 69 18.72 6.31 22.93
C GLY A 69 18.54 7.34 21.84
N GLY A 70 19.63 7.68 21.16
CA GLY A 70 19.61 8.63 20.07
C GLY A 70 20.99 8.85 19.50
N THR A 71 21.14 9.89 18.69
CA THR A 71 22.39 10.35 18.11
C THR A 71 23.04 11.42 18.99
N GLY A 72 24.26 11.84 18.67
CA GLY A 72 24.96 12.88 19.41
C GLY A 72 24.22 14.22 19.46
N ILE A 73 23.50 14.57 18.39
CA ILE A 73 22.68 15.78 18.35
C ILE A 73 21.48 15.66 19.31
N ASP A 74 20.84 14.49 19.39
CA ASP A 74 19.73 14.26 20.31
C ASP A 74 20.18 14.35 21.78
N LEU A 75 21.36 13.83 22.08
CA LEU A 75 21.93 13.93 23.41
C LEU A 75 22.26 15.40 23.76
N LEU A 76 22.86 16.14 22.83
CA LEU A 76 23.17 17.54 23.01
C LEU A 76 21.93 18.41 23.25
N MET A 77 20.87 18.18 22.46
CA MET A 77 19.59 18.85 22.64
C MET A 77 19.02 18.62 24.03
N ARG A 78 19.06 17.39 24.52
CA ARG A 78 18.53 17.00 25.85
C ARG A 78 19.37 17.56 26.99
N LEU A 79 20.69 17.55 26.87
CA LEU A 79 21.60 18.07 27.88
C LEU A 79 21.50 19.59 28.07
N ARG A 80 21.32 20.32 26.99
CA ARG A 80 21.27 21.77 26.96
C ARG A 80 19.86 22.36 26.87
N HIS A 81 18.81 21.54 26.75
CA HIS A 81 17.45 21.97 26.46
C HIS A 81 17.33 22.84 25.19
N TRP A 82 18.14 22.54 24.19
CA TRP A 82 18.16 23.28 22.93
C TRP A 82 17.16 22.66 21.93
N SER A 83 16.58 23.51 21.08
CA SER A 83 15.91 23.08 19.88
C SER A 83 16.93 22.49 18.88
N TYR A 84 16.46 21.67 17.95
CA TYR A 84 17.30 21.09 16.90
C TYR A 84 18.13 22.15 16.15
N ARG A 85 17.50 23.29 15.82
CA ARG A 85 18.16 24.41 15.17
C ARG A 85 19.30 25.00 16.01
N GLN A 86 19.06 25.24 17.28
CA GLN A 86 20.09 25.77 18.19
C GLN A 86 21.26 24.79 18.35
N ALA A 87 20.96 23.48 18.42
CA ALA A 87 22.02 22.48 18.50
C ALA A 87 22.86 22.42 17.22
N CYS A 88 22.23 22.49 16.04
CA CYS A 88 22.94 22.56 14.75
C CYS A 88 23.79 23.79 14.62
N GLU A 89 23.26 24.97 14.94
CA GLU A 89 24.03 26.24 14.92
C GLU A 89 25.24 26.25 15.88
N ALA A 90 25.09 25.56 17.03
CA ALA A 90 26.21 25.44 17.99
C ALA A 90 27.29 24.48 17.46
N VAL A 91 26.89 23.37 16.87
CA VAL A 91 27.77 22.38 16.22
C VAL A 91 28.50 23.01 15.03
N GLU A 92 27.80 23.73 14.16
CA GLU A 92 28.38 24.42 13.00
C GLU A 92 29.39 25.48 13.42
N ARG A 93 29.07 26.25 14.46
CA ARG A 93 29.97 27.24 15.02
C ARG A 93 31.23 26.61 15.63
N TYR A 94 31.07 25.51 16.34
CA TYR A 94 32.19 24.78 16.92
C TYR A 94 33.11 24.17 15.87
N LEU A 95 32.53 23.72 14.75
CA LEU A 95 33.28 23.14 13.63
C LEU A 95 33.88 24.20 12.68
N GLU A 96 33.68 25.51 12.93
CA GLU A 96 34.10 26.62 12.07
C GLU A 96 33.49 26.63 10.66
N LEU A 97 32.32 25.98 10.49
CA LEU A 97 31.56 25.97 9.26
C LEU A 97 30.64 27.21 9.20
N ALA A 98 31.20 28.40 8.97
CA ALA A 98 30.43 29.60 8.72
C ALA A 98 29.86 29.57 7.28
N PRO A 99 28.59 29.94 7.05
CA PRO A 99 28.03 30.02 5.69
C PRO A 99 28.73 31.17 4.94
N SER A 100 29.25 30.90 3.73
CA SER A 100 29.78 31.90 2.85
C SER A 100 28.69 32.89 2.40
N ARG A 101 28.95 34.18 2.50
CA ARG A 101 27.99 35.26 2.19
C ARG A 101 27.58 35.36 0.70
N ASP A 102 28.18 34.59 -0.19
CA ASP A 102 27.95 34.68 -1.62
C ASP A 102 26.77 33.85 -2.16
N GLU A 103 26.16 32.98 -1.38
CA GLU A 103 25.02 32.17 -1.83
C GLU A 103 23.66 32.85 -1.61
N GLN A 104 23.57 33.91 -0.83
CA GLN A 104 22.29 34.57 -0.53
C GLN A 104 21.80 35.55 -1.61
N GLN A 105 22.59 35.86 -2.63
CA GLN A 105 22.21 36.85 -3.66
C GLN A 105 21.80 36.24 -5.02
N ARG A 106 21.86 34.95 -5.23
CA ARG A 106 21.61 34.33 -6.55
C ARG A 106 20.25 33.68 -6.77
N HIS A 107 19.31 33.74 -5.87
CA HIS A 107 18.00 33.11 -6.05
C HIS A 107 16.84 34.09 -5.85
N ARG A 108 16.67 34.98 -6.82
CA ARG A 108 15.35 35.59 -7.11
C ARG A 108 14.83 34.93 -8.39
N PRO A 109 13.76 34.13 -8.34
CA PRO A 109 13.20 33.53 -9.56
C PRO A 109 12.52 34.62 -10.41
N GLN A 110 12.98 34.76 -11.65
CA GLN A 110 12.19 35.45 -12.67
C GLN A 110 11.10 34.50 -13.19
N PRO A 111 9.93 35.01 -13.63
CA PRO A 111 8.88 34.17 -14.18
C PRO A 111 9.35 33.55 -15.51
N VAL A 112 9.40 32.23 -15.55
CA VAL A 112 9.77 31.48 -16.74
C VAL A 112 8.52 31.26 -17.56
N SER A 113 8.43 31.98 -18.69
CA SER A 113 7.50 31.69 -19.77
C SER A 113 8.09 30.55 -20.64
N TYR A 114 7.37 29.43 -20.74
CA TYR A 114 7.79 28.31 -21.57
C TYR A 114 7.44 28.57 -23.05
N PRO A 115 8.36 28.41 -24.00
CA PRO A 115 8.03 28.46 -25.41
C PRO A 115 7.38 27.13 -25.85
N LEU A 116 6.26 27.23 -26.55
CA LEU A 116 5.58 26.12 -27.24
C LEU A 116 6.43 25.62 -28.42
N PRO A 117 6.53 24.31 -28.64
CA PRO A 117 7.13 23.78 -29.89
C PRO A 117 6.23 24.05 -31.07
N ALA A 118 6.87 24.41 -32.19
CA ALA A 118 6.23 24.73 -33.45
C ALA A 118 5.50 23.52 -34.07
N ALA A 119 4.34 23.79 -34.65
CA ALA A 119 3.48 22.81 -35.32
C ALA A 119 4.15 22.18 -36.55
N LEU A 120 4.08 20.87 -36.69
CA LEU A 120 4.35 20.13 -37.91
C LEU A 120 3.04 19.93 -38.70
N PRO A 121 3.11 19.91 -40.08
CA PRO A 121 1.93 20.02 -40.91
C PRO A 121 1.09 18.74 -41.00
N ALA A 122 -0.22 18.95 -41.16
CA ALA A 122 -1.22 17.90 -41.29
C ALA A 122 -1.07 17.09 -42.57
N ALA A 123 -0.99 15.76 -42.45
CA ALA A 123 -1.21 14.85 -43.57
C ALA A 123 -2.63 14.28 -43.49
N GLY A 124 -3.33 14.33 -44.64
CA GLY A 124 -4.74 14.05 -44.74
C GLY A 124 -5.17 12.63 -44.42
N LEU A 125 -6.33 12.52 -43.82
CA LEU A 125 -7.04 11.27 -43.59
C LEU A 125 -8.28 11.17 -44.49
N ALA A 126 -8.34 10.10 -45.25
CA ALA A 126 -9.45 9.71 -46.08
C ALA A 126 -10.65 9.22 -45.26
N ALA A 127 -11.85 9.49 -45.79
CA ALA A 127 -13.14 9.16 -45.20
C ALA A 127 -13.42 7.65 -45.11
N GLY A 128 -13.93 7.19 -44.01
CA GLY A 128 -14.56 5.87 -43.82
C GLY A 128 -16.09 5.98 -43.61
N PRO A 129 -16.86 4.92 -43.83
CA PRO A 129 -18.29 4.99 -44.08
C PRO A 129 -19.17 5.19 -42.85
N GLY A 130 -20.33 5.76 -43.09
CA GLY A 130 -21.32 6.26 -42.15
C GLY A 130 -22.15 5.22 -41.35
N PRO A 131 -23.10 5.65 -40.55
CA PRO A 131 -23.65 4.91 -39.43
C PRO A 131 -24.83 4.00 -39.80
N VAL A 132 -24.89 2.86 -39.14
CA VAL A 132 -26.06 1.97 -39.14
C VAL A 132 -26.96 2.32 -37.95
N SER A 133 -28.18 2.75 -38.30
CA SER A 133 -29.25 3.05 -37.35
C SER A 133 -29.97 1.77 -36.91
N GLY A 134 -30.33 1.69 -35.65
CA GLY A 134 -31.32 0.73 -35.17
C GLY A 134 -31.11 0.24 -33.74
N LEU A 135 -31.54 1.02 -32.76
CA LEU A 135 -31.74 0.54 -31.39
C LEU A 135 -33.25 0.60 -31.04
N PRO A 136 -33.83 -0.43 -30.49
CA PRO A 136 -35.19 -0.37 -29.95
C PRO A 136 -35.20 0.18 -28.54
N ASN A 137 -36.10 1.14 -28.31
CA ASN A 137 -36.43 1.72 -27.02
C ASN A 137 -37.05 0.70 -26.07
N GLY A 138 -36.63 0.70 -24.81
CA GLY A 138 -37.32 0.05 -23.71
C GLY A 138 -36.41 -0.26 -22.55
N LEU A 139 -36.24 0.69 -21.63
CA LEU A 139 -35.60 0.47 -20.32
C LEU A 139 -36.63 0.00 -19.29
N PRO A 140 -36.45 -1.13 -18.63
CA PRO A 140 -37.11 -1.42 -17.35
C PRO A 140 -36.17 -1.16 -16.17
N GLY A 141 -36.79 -0.85 -15.04
CA GLY A 141 -36.22 -0.34 -13.81
C GLY A 141 -35.17 -1.21 -13.11
N HIS A 142 -34.48 -0.59 -12.19
CA HIS A 142 -33.41 -1.10 -11.34
C HIS A 142 -33.88 -2.26 -10.42
N GLY A 143 -33.78 -3.50 -10.96
CA GLY A 143 -33.65 -4.70 -10.19
C GLY A 143 -32.24 -5.27 -10.45
N SER A 144 -31.64 -5.94 -9.49
CA SER A 144 -30.37 -6.65 -9.63
C SER A 144 -30.37 -7.47 -10.93
N ARG A 145 -29.56 -7.05 -11.90
CA ARG A 145 -29.49 -7.72 -13.19
C ARG A 145 -29.00 -9.15 -12.97
N PRO A 146 -29.72 -10.19 -13.47
CA PRO A 146 -29.23 -11.56 -13.40
C PRO A 146 -27.93 -11.68 -14.21
N TRP A 147 -26.95 -12.39 -13.67
CA TRP A 147 -25.74 -12.76 -14.36
C TRP A 147 -26.07 -13.48 -15.66
N ARG A 148 -25.40 -13.08 -16.75
CA ARG A 148 -25.48 -13.77 -18.00
C ARG A 148 -24.57 -14.99 -17.96
N GLN A 149 -25.07 -16.16 -18.44
CA GLN A 149 -24.21 -17.30 -18.74
C GLN A 149 -23.40 -16.99 -20.00
N PRO A 150 -22.11 -17.37 -20.07
CA PRO A 150 -21.35 -17.32 -21.31
C PRO A 150 -22.08 -18.07 -22.43
N GLU A 151 -22.07 -17.48 -23.62
CA GLU A 151 -22.63 -18.09 -24.83
C GLU A 151 -21.59 -19.04 -25.43
N THR A 152 -22.04 -20.06 -26.15
CA THR A 152 -21.13 -20.90 -26.92
C THR A 152 -20.62 -20.12 -28.14
N PRO A 153 -19.29 -19.97 -28.32
CA PRO A 153 -18.74 -19.30 -29.49
C PRO A 153 -19.15 -20.01 -30.78
N PRO A 154 -19.33 -19.31 -31.92
CA PRO A 154 -19.43 -19.94 -33.22
C PRO A 154 -18.23 -20.84 -33.52
N LEU A 155 -18.41 -21.87 -34.30
CA LEU A 155 -17.34 -22.83 -34.64
C LEU A 155 -16.14 -22.14 -35.35
N ASP A 156 -16.42 -21.08 -36.09
CA ASP A 156 -15.48 -20.25 -36.83
C ASP A 156 -15.05 -19.01 -36.07
N ALA A 157 -15.41 -18.87 -34.79
CA ALA A 157 -14.99 -17.73 -33.99
C ALA A 157 -13.46 -17.64 -33.92
N PRO A 158 -12.85 -16.49 -34.31
CA PRO A 158 -11.41 -16.35 -34.23
C PRO A 158 -10.95 -16.36 -32.79
N PRO A 159 -9.69 -16.78 -32.49
CA PRO A 159 -9.11 -16.64 -31.17
C PRO A 159 -9.19 -15.21 -30.66
N PRO A 160 -9.33 -14.99 -29.32
CA PRO A 160 -9.27 -13.64 -28.79
C PRO A 160 -7.91 -13.00 -29.09
N ALA A 161 -7.89 -11.71 -29.34
CA ALA A 161 -6.65 -10.97 -29.43
C ALA A 161 -5.85 -11.15 -28.13
N LEU A 162 -4.52 -11.28 -28.27
CA LEU A 162 -3.63 -11.36 -27.11
C LEU A 162 -3.70 -10.05 -26.33
N GLU A 163 -3.94 -10.15 -25.05
CA GLU A 163 -3.85 -9.00 -24.13
C GLU A 163 -2.39 -8.50 -24.07
N GLN A 164 -2.21 -7.22 -23.86
CA GLN A 164 -0.88 -6.64 -23.72
C GLN A 164 -0.10 -7.34 -22.57
N GLY A 165 1.04 -7.91 -22.87
CA GLY A 165 1.83 -8.71 -21.95
C GLY A 165 1.45 -10.19 -21.86
N ALA A 166 0.52 -10.66 -22.68
CA ALA A 166 0.24 -12.08 -22.79
C ALA A 166 1.35 -12.78 -23.59
N ILE A 167 1.86 -13.88 -23.00
CA ILE A 167 2.96 -14.68 -23.55
C ILE A 167 2.49 -16.02 -24.14
N ALA A 168 1.28 -16.45 -23.78
CA ALA A 168 0.67 -17.66 -24.31
C ALA A 168 -0.86 -17.60 -24.15
N GLN A 169 -1.59 -18.40 -24.95
CA GLN A 169 -3.03 -18.59 -24.76
C GLN A 169 -3.46 -20.01 -25.10
N TRP A 170 -4.50 -20.49 -24.43
CA TRP A 170 -5.04 -21.83 -24.57
C TRP A 170 -6.55 -21.81 -24.70
N CYS A 171 -7.06 -22.67 -25.59
CA CYS A 171 -8.50 -22.83 -25.85
C CYS A 171 -9.05 -24.02 -25.08
N TYR A 172 -10.02 -23.78 -24.23
CA TYR A 172 -10.84 -24.85 -23.65
C TYR A 172 -11.97 -25.22 -24.61
N ARG A 173 -12.12 -26.51 -24.83
CA ARG A 173 -13.10 -27.06 -25.78
C ARG A 173 -14.01 -28.08 -25.08
N ASP A 174 -15.22 -28.25 -25.60
CA ASP A 174 -16.09 -29.34 -25.17
C ASP A 174 -15.65 -30.71 -25.73
N GLY A 175 -16.32 -31.79 -25.36
CA GLY A 175 -16.02 -33.14 -25.84
C GLY A 175 -16.13 -33.32 -27.35
N GLY A 176 -16.89 -32.47 -28.04
CA GLY A 176 -17.03 -32.43 -29.48
C GLY A 176 -15.99 -31.53 -30.20
N GLY A 177 -15.14 -30.81 -29.46
CA GLY A 177 -14.10 -29.94 -29.99
C GLY A 177 -14.54 -28.49 -30.21
N ALA A 178 -15.78 -28.11 -29.90
CA ALA A 178 -16.22 -26.70 -29.96
C ALA A 178 -15.56 -25.87 -28.91
N GLN A 179 -15.22 -24.61 -29.24
CA GLN A 179 -14.61 -23.68 -28.33
C GLN A 179 -15.58 -23.35 -27.18
N LEU A 180 -15.08 -23.27 -25.96
CA LEU A 180 -15.84 -22.85 -24.79
C LEU A 180 -15.34 -21.50 -24.25
N PHE A 181 -14.04 -21.40 -23.94
CA PHE A 181 -13.38 -20.19 -23.47
C PHE A 181 -11.87 -20.28 -23.70
N TRP A 182 -11.19 -19.16 -23.52
CA TRP A 182 -9.73 -19.07 -23.63
C TRP A 182 -9.12 -18.63 -22.31
N VAL A 183 -7.90 -19.09 -22.06
CA VAL A 183 -7.04 -18.65 -20.96
C VAL A 183 -5.79 -18.04 -21.57
N GLN A 184 -5.45 -16.81 -21.18
CA GLN A 184 -4.22 -16.12 -21.58
C GLN A 184 -3.29 -16.03 -20.39
N ARG A 185 -2.04 -16.40 -20.56
CA ARG A 185 -0.98 -16.26 -19.54
C ARG A 185 -0.25 -14.95 -19.75
N LEU A 186 -0.30 -14.08 -18.75
CA LEU A 186 0.44 -12.82 -18.72
C LEU A 186 1.69 -12.98 -17.86
N CYS A 187 2.77 -12.35 -18.28
CA CYS A 187 3.96 -12.15 -17.47
C CYS A 187 3.89 -10.75 -16.87
N LEU A 188 3.55 -10.65 -15.57
CA LEU A 188 3.43 -9.39 -14.87
C LEU A 188 4.73 -9.08 -14.12
N GLY A 189 5.49 -8.11 -14.63
CA GLY A 189 6.64 -7.50 -13.96
C GLY A 189 7.89 -8.37 -13.84
N GLN A 190 8.95 -7.78 -13.30
CA GLN A 190 10.22 -8.46 -12.99
C GLN A 190 10.05 -9.39 -11.79
N GLY A 191 10.13 -10.65 -12.02
CA GLY A 191 9.94 -11.69 -11.02
C GLY A 191 9.07 -12.83 -11.51
N GLY A 192 8.69 -12.82 -12.81
CA GLY A 192 8.02 -13.94 -13.47
C GLY A 192 6.63 -14.26 -12.89
N ARG A 193 5.96 -13.32 -12.22
CA ARG A 193 4.63 -13.57 -11.67
C ARG A 193 3.66 -13.85 -12.80
N LYS A 194 3.25 -15.12 -12.88
CA LYS A 194 2.27 -15.60 -13.86
C LYS A 194 0.88 -15.11 -13.44
N ALA A 195 0.18 -14.40 -14.31
CA ALA A 195 -1.25 -14.12 -14.14
C ALA A 195 -2.02 -14.77 -15.28
N PHE A 196 -3.22 -15.24 -15.00
CA PHE A 196 -4.07 -15.88 -15.98
C PHE A 196 -5.33 -15.06 -16.19
N LEU A 197 -5.62 -14.75 -17.45
CA LEU A 197 -6.76 -13.96 -17.88
C LEU A 197 -7.70 -14.83 -18.72
N GLN A 198 -8.94 -14.87 -18.33
CA GLN A 198 -9.96 -15.66 -19.02
C GLN A 198 -10.68 -14.82 -20.06
N ARG A 199 -11.10 -15.46 -21.17
CA ARG A 199 -11.93 -14.90 -22.24
C ARG A 199 -13.12 -15.81 -22.47
N VAL A 200 -14.31 -15.30 -22.29
CA VAL A 200 -15.58 -15.98 -22.55
C VAL A 200 -16.31 -15.30 -23.68
N TRP A 201 -17.14 -16.04 -24.41
CA TRP A 201 -17.91 -15.49 -25.50
C TRP A 201 -19.23 -14.94 -25.00
N LEU A 202 -19.55 -13.72 -25.38
CA LEU A 202 -20.81 -13.05 -25.04
C LEU A 202 -21.11 -11.96 -26.06
N ALA A 203 -22.37 -11.86 -26.50
CA ALA A 203 -22.83 -10.82 -27.43
C ALA A 203 -21.97 -10.69 -28.71
N GLY A 204 -21.53 -11.82 -29.26
CA GLY A 204 -20.76 -11.86 -30.51
C GLY A 204 -19.27 -11.54 -30.41
N GLY A 205 -18.69 -11.56 -29.19
CA GLY A 205 -17.27 -11.30 -28.99
C GLY A 205 -16.65 -11.94 -27.74
N TRP A 206 -15.31 -11.91 -27.66
CA TRP A 206 -14.57 -12.39 -26.50
C TRP A 206 -14.46 -11.31 -25.44
N HIS A 207 -14.99 -11.58 -24.24
CA HIS A 207 -15.01 -10.67 -23.11
C HIS A 207 -14.32 -11.28 -21.88
N ARG A 208 -13.81 -10.40 -21.03
CA ARG A 208 -13.31 -10.81 -19.71
C ARG A 208 -14.47 -11.05 -18.77
N PRO A 209 -14.56 -12.20 -18.06
CA PRO A 209 -15.56 -12.39 -17.02
C PRO A 209 -15.43 -11.27 -15.97
N SER A 210 -16.44 -10.44 -15.85
CA SER A 210 -16.46 -9.28 -14.98
C SER A 210 -17.84 -9.08 -14.37
N ARG A 211 -17.89 -8.61 -13.12
CA ARG A 211 -19.14 -8.26 -12.45
C ARG A 211 -19.61 -6.83 -12.72
N ARG A 212 -18.83 -6.01 -13.43
CA ARG A 212 -18.97 -4.55 -13.42
C ARG A 212 -19.33 -3.89 -14.74
N ASP A 213 -19.22 -4.57 -15.87
CA ASP A 213 -19.46 -3.97 -17.18
C ASP A 213 -20.78 -4.40 -17.79
N LEU A 214 -21.15 -3.79 -18.93
CA LEU A 214 -22.36 -4.10 -19.70
C LEU A 214 -22.43 -5.58 -20.14
N PHE A 215 -21.30 -6.28 -20.12
CA PHE A 215 -21.12 -7.69 -20.49
C PHE A 215 -20.82 -8.56 -19.27
N SER A 216 -21.41 -8.24 -18.13
CA SER A 216 -21.27 -9.05 -16.91
C SER A 216 -21.68 -10.48 -17.15
N CYS A 217 -20.73 -11.40 -17.02
CA CYS A 217 -20.95 -12.84 -17.11
C CYS A 217 -20.12 -13.58 -16.07
N GLU A 218 -20.63 -14.73 -15.67
CA GLU A 218 -19.89 -15.62 -14.78
C GLU A 218 -18.85 -16.43 -15.56
N TRP A 219 -17.86 -16.88 -14.84
CA TRP A 219 -16.99 -17.95 -15.29
C TRP A 219 -17.81 -19.26 -15.30
N PRO A 220 -17.71 -20.11 -16.36
CA PRO A 220 -18.43 -21.37 -16.38
C PRO A 220 -18.20 -22.21 -15.13
N ALA A 221 -19.29 -22.74 -14.57
CA ALA A 221 -19.25 -23.62 -13.41
C ALA A 221 -20.22 -24.79 -13.64
N PRO A 222 -19.77 -26.06 -13.47
CA PRO A 222 -18.41 -26.50 -13.19
C PRO A 222 -17.47 -26.22 -14.39
N ARG A 223 -16.18 -26.01 -14.12
CA ARG A 223 -15.18 -25.68 -15.15
C ARG A 223 -14.79 -26.91 -15.96
N PRO A 224 -14.81 -26.88 -17.29
CA PRO A 224 -14.35 -27.99 -18.12
C PRO A 224 -12.84 -28.20 -17.99
N LEU A 225 -12.41 -29.45 -18.32
CA LEU A 225 -10.99 -29.80 -18.36
C LEU A 225 -10.35 -29.30 -19.64
N TYR A 226 -9.05 -28.90 -19.55
CA TYR A 226 -8.19 -28.72 -20.71
C TYR A 226 -7.81 -30.07 -21.29
N GLY A 227 -7.87 -30.23 -22.62
CA GLY A 227 -7.66 -31.52 -23.29
C GLY A 227 -8.91 -32.42 -23.38
N LEU A 228 -10.10 -31.93 -23.04
CA LEU A 228 -11.37 -32.71 -23.03
C LEU A 228 -11.68 -33.43 -24.35
N PRO A 229 -11.46 -32.87 -25.56
CA PRO A 229 -11.70 -33.59 -26.82
C PRO A 229 -10.90 -34.88 -26.95
N ALA A 230 -9.66 -34.90 -26.47
CA ALA A 230 -8.79 -36.09 -26.53
C ALA A 230 -9.35 -37.24 -25.67
N LEU A 231 -10.05 -36.93 -24.56
CA LEU A 231 -10.75 -37.93 -23.75
C LEU A 231 -11.87 -38.63 -24.52
N GLY A 232 -12.64 -37.87 -25.33
CA GLY A 232 -13.70 -38.43 -26.18
C GLY A 232 -13.14 -39.25 -27.32
N GLN A 233 -12.04 -38.83 -27.93
CA GLN A 233 -11.40 -39.50 -29.07
C GLN A 233 -10.70 -40.81 -28.65
N ARG A 234 -10.20 -40.92 -27.42
CA ARG A 234 -9.46 -42.09 -26.91
C ARG A 234 -10.06 -42.60 -25.58
N PRO A 235 -11.24 -43.19 -25.59
CA PRO A 235 -11.97 -43.57 -24.37
C PRO A 235 -11.25 -44.62 -23.51
N GLY A 236 -10.42 -45.50 -24.10
CA GLY A 236 -9.65 -46.53 -23.40
C GLY A 236 -8.22 -46.14 -22.99
N ALA A 237 -7.74 -44.95 -23.36
CA ALA A 237 -6.37 -44.54 -23.05
C ALA A 237 -6.25 -44.14 -21.58
N THR A 238 -5.09 -44.43 -21.02
CA THR A 238 -4.69 -43.89 -19.68
C THR A 238 -4.59 -42.38 -19.75
N VAL A 239 -5.06 -41.70 -18.70
CA VAL A 239 -5.08 -40.27 -18.62
C VAL A 239 -3.93 -39.82 -17.74
N LEU A 240 -3.15 -38.83 -18.20
CA LEU A 240 -2.17 -38.13 -17.42
C LEU A 240 -2.71 -36.76 -17.00
N VAL A 241 -2.75 -36.48 -15.70
CA VAL A 241 -3.20 -35.21 -15.13
C VAL A 241 -2.02 -34.41 -14.61
N VAL A 242 -1.86 -33.21 -15.10
CA VAL A 242 -0.77 -32.27 -14.73
C VAL A 242 -1.33 -30.91 -14.34
N GLU A 243 -0.53 -30.09 -13.63
CA GLU A 243 -0.91 -28.72 -13.31
C GLU A 243 -0.60 -27.77 -14.47
N GLY A 244 -1.61 -27.00 -14.90
CA GLY A 244 -1.46 -25.93 -15.88
C GLY A 244 -1.42 -26.39 -17.34
N GLU A 245 -1.86 -25.49 -18.19
CA GLU A 245 -2.05 -25.70 -19.63
C GLU A 245 -0.73 -25.89 -20.37
N ALA A 246 0.31 -25.12 -20.00
CA ALA A 246 1.64 -25.21 -20.61
C ALA A 246 2.31 -26.56 -20.33
N THR A 247 2.17 -27.05 -19.10
CA THR A 247 2.65 -28.37 -18.68
C THR A 247 1.91 -29.48 -19.40
N ALA A 248 0.58 -29.30 -19.63
CA ALA A 248 -0.21 -30.27 -20.39
C ALA A 248 0.20 -30.35 -21.86
N ASP A 249 0.48 -29.21 -22.50
CA ASP A 249 0.98 -29.19 -23.88
C ASP A 249 2.34 -29.87 -24.01
N ALA A 250 3.26 -29.58 -23.08
CA ALA A 250 4.58 -30.22 -23.06
C ALA A 250 4.47 -31.73 -22.78
N ALA A 251 3.64 -32.12 -21.82
CA ALA A 251 3.41 -33.51 -21.49
C ALA A 251 2.75 -34.30 -22.65
N ALA A 252 1.87 -33.68 -23.43
CA ALA A 252 1.28 -34.31 -24.60
C ALA A 252 2.30 -34.63 -25.72
N LEU A 253 3.37 -33.87 -25.81
CA LEU A 253 4.50 -34.15 -26.72
C LEU A 253 5.41 -35.24 -26.17
N LEU A 254 5.58 -35.31 -24.85
CA LEU A 254 6.44 -36.32 -24.21
C LEU A 254 5.75 -37.71 -24.12
N PHE A 255 4.44 -37.73 -23.97
CA PHE A 255 3.65 -38.95 -23.79
C PHE A 255 2.51 -39.07 -24.82
N PRO A 256 2.81 -39.27 -26.12
CA PRO A 256 1.82 -39.29 -27.19
C PRO A 256 0.79 -40.44 -27.06
N GLU A 257 1.12 -41.51 -26.31
CA GLU A 257 0.23 -42.63 -26.03
C GLU A 257 -0.80 -42.35 -24.95
N LEU A 258 -0.58 -41.34 -24.08
CA LEU A 258 -1.47 -40.93 -23.00
C LEU A 258 -2.45 -39.86 -23.47
N VAL A 259 -3.55 -39.70 -22.76
CA VAL A 259 -4.40 -38.52 -22.87
C VAL A 259 -3.99 -37.54 -21.77
N VAL A 260 -3.41 -36.42 -22.14
CA VAL A 260 -2.97 -35.42 -21.15
C VAL A 260 -4.07 -34.38 -20.94
N ILE A 261 -4.38 -34.11 -19.69
CA ILE A 261 -5.35 -33.12 -19.29
C ILE A 261 -4.82 -32.22 -18.17
N SER A 262 -5.43 -31.06 -18.05
CA SER A 262 -5.20 -30.11 -16.95
C SER A 262 -6.48 -29.37 -16.60
N TRP A 263 -6.41 -28.45 -15.63
CA TRP A 263 -7.54 -27.62 -15.20
C TRP A 263 -7.14 -26.16 -15.07
N ALA A 264 -8.12 -25.26 -15.17
CA ALA A 264 -7.89 -23.80 -15.13
C ALA A 264 -7.68 -23.26 -13.71
N ASN A 265 -6.77 -22.30 -13.55
CA ASN A 265 -6.49 -21.53 -12.32
C ASN A 265 -5.83 -22.33 -11.16
N GLY A 266 -5.09 -23.40 -11.45
CA GLY A 266 -4.20 -24.06 -10.50
C GLY A 266 -4.89 -24.64 -9.26
N THR A 267 -4.10 -24.88 -8.20
CA THR A 267 -4.46 -25.62 -6.97
C THR A 267 -5.77 -25.20 -6.28
N ASN A 268 -6.18 -23.91 -6.37
CA ASN A 268 -7.39 -23.38 -5.72
C ASN A 268 -8.69 -23.62 -6.51
N SER A 269 -8.62 -24.29 -7.64
CA SER A 269 -9.76 -24.48 -8.55
C SER A 269 -10.16 -25.93 -8.76
N ILE A 270 -9.52 -26.85 -8.10
CA ILE A 270 -9.78 -28.30 -8.19
C ILE A 270 -11.25 -28.60 -7.93
N GLU A 271 -11.83 -28.07 -6.87
CA GLU A 271 -13.23 -28.31 -6.46
C GLU A 271 -14.27 -27.64 -7.37
N LYS A 272 -13.83 -26.69 -8.21
CA LYS A 272 -14.68 -25.97 -9.17
C LYS A 272 -14.63 -26.59 -10.56
N THR A 273 -13.83 -27.62 -10.76
CA THR A 273 -13.58 -28.27 -12.04
C THR A 273 -14.47 -29.51 -12.18
N ASP A 274 -14.97 -29.79 -13.38
CA ASP A 274 -15.76 -30.97 -13.68
C ASP A 274 -14.84 -32.18 -13.95
N TRP A 275 -14.69 -33.03 -12.96
CA TRP A 275 -13.88 -34.24 -13.05
C TRP A 275 -14.68 -35.47 -13.51
N ARG A 276 -16.00 -35.37 -13.68
CA ARG A 276 -16.86 -36.49 -14.12
C ARG A 276 -16.42 -37.15 -15.43
N PRO A 277 -15.84 -36.47 -16.42
CA PRO A 277 -15.31 -37.11 -17.63
C PRO A 277 -14.23 -38.17 -17.39
N LEU A 278 -13.64 -38.21 -16.19
CA LEU A 278 -12.62 -39.20 -15.80
C LEU A 278 -13.18 -40.43 -15.09
N ALA A 279 -14.47 -40.45 -14.77
CA ALA A 279 -15.07 -41.52 -13.98
C ALA A 279 -14.77 -42.92 -14.58
N GLY A 280 -14.27 -43.84 -13.73
CA GLY A 280 -13.92 -45.21 -14.09
C GLY A 280 -12.66 -45.38 -14.94
N ARG A 281 -11.88 -44.29 -15.21
CA ARG A 281 -10.67 -44.38 -16.05
C ARG A 281 -9.42 -44.72 -15.23
N SER A 282 -8.37 -45.18 -15.94
CA SER A 282 -7.02 -45.24 -15.41
C SER A 282 -6.39 -43.84 -15.50
N VAL A 283 -6.00 -43.32 -14.35
CA VAL A 283 -5.48 -41.93 -14.23
C VAL A 283 -4.14 -41.92 -13.50
N THR A 284 -3.13 -41.30 -14.11
CA THR A 284 -1.83 -41.06 -13.51
C THR A 284 -1.75 -39.56 -13.17
N LEU A 285 -1.40 -39.24 -11.93
CA LEU A 285 -1.28 -37.88 -11.41
C LEU A 285 0.18 -37.50 -11.34
N TRP A 286 0.59 -36.39 -11.98
CA TRP A 286 1.94 -35.88 -11.96
C TRP A 286 1.99 -34.49 -11.33
N PRO A 287 2.48 -34.37 -10.07
CA PRO A 287 2.62 -33.07 -9.38
C PRO A 287 3.81 -32.25 -9.90
N ASP A 288 3.70 -30.92 -9.83
CA ASP A 288 4.87 -30.06 -9.85
C ASP A 288 5.80 -30.43 -8.67
N ALA A 289 7.13 -30.30 -8.83
CA ALA A 289 8.10 -30.71 -7.83
C ALA A 289 8.16 -29.74 -6.64
N ASP A 290 6.99 -29.39 -6.07
CA ASP A 290 6.87 -28.54 -4.90
C ASP A 290 5.78 -29.03 -3.91
N ALA A 291 5.71 -28.39 -2.73
CA ALA A 291 4.72 -28.76 -1.71
C ALA A 291 3.27 -28.44 -2.11
N PRO A 292 2.97 -27.30 -2.75
CA PRO A 292 1.63 -27.01 -3.30
C PRO A 292 1.18 -28.05 -4.34
N GLY A 293 2.02 -28.43 -5.31
CA GLY A 293 1.73 -29.41 -6.34
C GLY A 293 1.42 -30.78 -5.76
N ARG A 294 2.23 -31.27 -4.83
CA ARG A 294 1.96 -32.53 -4.12
C ARG A 294 0.60 -32.49 -3.39
N LYS A 295 0.30 -31.40 -2.70
CA LYS A 295 -0.97 -31.24 -1.99
C LYS A 295 -2.19 -31.15 -2.95
N ALA A 296 -2.00 -30.60 -4.14
CA ALA A 296 -3.02 -30.55 -5.18
C ALA A 296 -3.37 -31.98 -5.66
N MET A 297 -2.34 -32.79 -5.94
CA MET A 297 -2.55 -34.17 -6.37
C MET A 297 -3.14 -35.06 -5.25
N GLU A 298 -2.79 -34.88 -3.99
CA GLU A 298 -3.45 -35.55 -2.85
C GLU A 298 -4.95 -35.27 -2.79
N ARG A 299 -5.36 -34.01 -3.09
CA ARG A 299 -6.78 -33.64 -3.17
C ARG A 299 -7.47 -34.32 -4.35
N LEU A 300 -6.80 -34.36 -5.51
CA LEU A 300 -7.33 -35.04 -6.70
C LEU A 300 -7.47 -36.54 -6.49
N VAL A 301 -6.56 -37.18 -5.79
CA VAL A 301 -6.67 -38.60 -5.40
C VAL A 301 -8.01 -38.85 -4.69
N THR A 302 -8.36 -37.98 -3.73
CA THR A 302 -9.62 -38.12 -3.00
C THR A 302 -10.84 -38.01 -3.94
N LEU A 303 -10.89 -36.96 -4.76
CA LEU A 303 -12.03 -36.69 -5.67
C LEU A 303 -12.18 -37.76 -6.75
N LEU A 304 -11.09 -38.26 -7.33
CA LEU A 304 -11.11 -39.21 -8.41
C LEU A 304 -11.33 -40.66 -7.92
N ALA A 305 -10.91 -40.98 -6.71
CA ALA A 305 -11.23 -42.25 -6.07
C ALA A 305 -12.73 -42.39 -5.83
N GLU A 306 -13.41 -41.33 -5.42
CA GLU A 306 -14.88 -41.30 -5.28
C GLU A 306 -15.60 -41.52 -6.61
N GLN A 307 -14.98 -41.24 -7.76
CA GLN A 307 -15.48 -41.46 -9.09
C GLN A 307 -15.08 -42.81 -9.68
N GLY A 308 -14.49 -43.71 -8.89
CA GLY A 308 -14.09 -45.04 -9.30
C GLY A 308 -12.89 -45.13 -10.23
N CYS A 309 -12.04 -44.12 -10.29
CA CYS A 309 -10.83 -44.10 -11.09
C CYS A 309 -9.77 -45.05 -10.53
N GLN A 310 -8.99 -45.68 -11.43
CA GLN A 310 -7.78 -46.44 -11.08
C GLN A 310 -6.61 -45.44 -11.05
N LEU A 311 -6.03 -45.19 -9.88
CA LEU A 311 -5.11 -44.10 -9.66
C LEU A 311 -3.65 -44.54 -9.49
N GLN A 312 -2.75 -43.87 -10.18
CA GLN A 312 -1.31 -43.88 -9.95
C GLN A 312 -0.84 -42.47 -9.62
N LEU A 313 0.17 -42.34 -8.74
CA LEU A 313 0.78 -41.09 -8.39
C LEU A 313 2.27 -41.13 -8.75
N VAL A 314 2.75 -40.10 -9.44
CA VAL A 314 4.15 -39.90 -9.75
C VAL A 314 4.82 -39.21 -8.57
N GLU A 315 5.95 -39.74 -8.13
CA GLU A 315 6.80 -39.12 -7.11
C GLU A 315 8.06 -38.58 -7.77
N PRO A 316 8.11 -37.28 -8.18
CA PRO A 316 9.30 -36.69 -8.76
C PRO A 316 10.48 -36.74 -7.77
N PRO A 317 11.71 -37.07 -8.22
CA PRO A 317 12.88 -37.12 -7.36
C PRO A 317 13.14 -35.81 -6.63
N ALA A 318 13.60 -35.89 -5.37
CA ALA A 318 13.87 -34.73 -4.52
C ALA A 318 15.02 -33.84 -5.05
N GLN A 319 15.79 -34.30 -6.03
CA GLN A 319 16.87 -33.54 -6.68
C GLN A 319 16.40 -32.58 -7.75
N LEU A 320 15.15 -32.70 -8.22
CA LEU A 320 14.57 -31.74 -9.16
C LEU A 320 14.41 -30.35 -8.52
N PRO A 321 14.62 -29.26 -9.29
CA PRO A 321 14.42 -27.91 -8.77
C PRO A 321 13.00 -27.70 -8.20
N GLN A 322 12.89 -26.88 -7.18
CA GLN A 322 11.58 -26.55 -6.61
C GLN A 322 10.68 -25.89 -7.66
N GLY A 323 9.46 -26.41 -7.85
CA GLY A 323 8.50 -25.94 -8.83
C GLY A 323 8.80 -26.36 -10.25
N TRP A 324 9.69 -27.35 -10.45
CA TRP A 324 9.92 -28.00 -11.73
C TRP A 324 8.67 -28.74 -12.19
N ASP A 325 8.30 -28.57 -13.45
CA ASP A 325 7.17 -29.25 -14.10
C ASP A 325 7.60 -29.88 -15.45
N LEU A 326 6.69 -30.60 -16.12
CA LEU A 326 7.01 -31.27 -17.38
C LEU A 326 7.28 -30.29 -18.55
N ALA A 327 6.95 -29.02 -18.43
CA ALA A 327 7.35 -28.00 -19.40
C ALA A 327 8.82 -27.60 -19.26
N ASP A 328 9.43 -27.90 -18.12
CA ASP A 328 10.88 -27.69 -17.87
C ASP A 328 11.71 -28.93 -18.30
N ALA A 329 11.05 -30.05 -18.66
CA ALA A 329 11.74 -31.27 -19.06
C ALA A 329 12.41 -31.10 -20.41
N ASN A 330 13.66 -31.50 -20.48
CA ASN A 330 14.43 -31.53 -21.73
C ASN A 330 14.70 -32.98 -22.16
N TRP A 331 13.64 -33.81 -22.19
CA TRP A 331 13.67 -35.22 -22.45
C TRP A 331 13.13 -35.58 -23.83
N GLY A 332 13.58 -36.70 -24.38
CA GLY A 332 12.90 -37.37 -25.49
C GLY A 332 11.74 -38.22 -24.99
N THR A 333 10.86 -38.69 -25.89
CA THR A 333 9.69 -39.51 -25.56
C THR A 333 10.07 -40.86 -24.90
N ALA A 334 11.18 -41.49 -25.30
CA ALA A 334 11.69 -42.73 -24.70
C ALA A 334 12.16 -42.51 -23.24
N GLU A 335 12.90 -41.46 -23.00
CA GLU A 335 13.41 -41.08 -21.67
C GLU A 335 12.26 -40.70 -20.74
N ALA A 336 11.28 -39.94 -21.26
CA ALA A 336 10.08 -39.58 -20.53
C ALA A 336 9.25 -40.80 -20.09
N ALA A 337 9.12 -41.80 -20.98
CA ALA A 337 8.45 -43.06 -20.69
C ALA A 337 9.19 -43.87 -19.60
N GLU A 338 10.52 -43.90 -19.63
CA GLU A 338 11.35 -44.52 -18.58
C GLU A 338 11.14 -43.85 -17.23
N HIS A 339 11.13 -42.51 -17.18
CA HIS A 339 10.88 -41.77 -15.94
C HIS A 339 9.47 -42.02 -15.43
N LEU A 340 8.45 -42.06 -16.30
CA LEU A 340 7.10 -42.37 -15.89
C LEU A 340 7.00 -43.77 -15.28
N GLN A 341 7.63 -44.78 -15.90
CA GLN A 341 7.64 -46.13 -15.34
C GLN A 341 8.40 -46.22 -14.01
N GLN A 342 9.46 -45.47 -13.85
CA GLN A 342 10.27 -45.44 -12.63
C GLN A 342 9.60 -44.71 -11.47
N TRP A 343 8.90 -43.60 -11.74
CA TRP A 343 8.41 -42.72 -10.70
C TRP A 343 6.91 -42.88 -10.41
N ALA A 344 6.14 -43.50 -11.32
CA ALA A 344 4.73 -43.81 -11.10
C ALA A 344 4.56 -45.03 -10.21
N GLY A 345 3.77 -44.88 -9.17
CA GLY A 345 3.47 -45.96 -8.23
C GLY A 345 2.00 -45.93 -7.77
N PRO A 346 1.55 -46.98 -7.06
CA PRO A 346 0.26 -46.97 -6.44
C PRO A 346 0.15 -45.84 -5.42
N VAL A 347 -1.04 -45.27 -5.26
CA VAL A 347 -1.25 -44.19 -4.27
C VAL A 347 -0.84 -44.66 -2.87
N PRO A 348 0.03 -43.92 -2.15
CA PRO A 348 0.52 -44.31 -0.83
C PRO A 348 -0.62 -44.56 0.17
N PRO A 349 -0.51 -45.61 1.04
CA PRO A 349 -1.57 -45.95 2.01
C PRO A 349 -1.93 -44.80 2.96
N ALA A 350 -0.98 -43.92 3.27
CA ALA A 350 -1.23 -42.74 4.12
C ALA A 350 -2.14 -41.72 3.44
N VAL A 351 -2.11 -41.60 2.11
CA VAL A 351 -3.00 -40.74 1.33
C VAL A 351 -4.37 -41.44 1.19
N ALA A 352 -4.39 -42.74 0.93
CA ALA A 352 -5.60 -43.56 0.85
C ALA A 352 -6.36 -43.64 2.21
N ALA A 353 -5.67 -43.67 3.33
CA ALA A 353 -6.27 -43.68 4.68
C ALA A 353 -6.94 -42.35 5.05
N LYS A 354 -6.41 -41.23 4.61
CA LYS A 354 -7.05 -39.89 4.75
C LYS A 354 -8.33 -39.80 3.94
N THR A 355 -8.38 -40.48 2.80
CA THR A 355 -9.58 -40.59 1.94
C THR A 355 -10.71 -41.38 2.62
N ALA A 356 -10.37 -42.48 3.28
CA ALA A 356 -11.32 -43.29 4.03
C ALA A 356 -11.86 -42.63 5.31
N ALA A 357 -11.05 -41.75 5.92
CA ALA A 357 -11.43 -40.95 7.09
C ALA A 357 -12.34 -39.77 6.72
N ALA A 358 -12.09 -39.13 5.58
CA ALA A 358 -12.90 -38.02 5.07
C ALA A 358 -14.31 -38.50 4.67
N ALA A 359 -14.44 -39.69 4.08
CA ALA A 359 -15.71 -40.30 3.73
C ALA A 359 -16.58 -40.70 4.95
N LYS A 360 -15.98 -40.83 6.14
CA LYS A 360 -16.69 -41.12 7.39
C LYS A 360 -17.09 -39.87 8.19
N SER A 361 -16.61 -38.67 7.82
CA SER A 361 -16.85 -37.44 8.55
C SER A 361 -17.96 -36.53 7.97
N THR A 362 -18.69 -36.95 6.96
CA THR A 362 -19.88 -36.24 6.47
C THR A 362 -21.18 -36.67 7.19
N GLY A 363 -21.05 -37.08 8.44
CA GLY A 363 -22.20 -37.34 9.31
C GLY A 363 -21.86 -37.00 10.75
N ALA A 364 -22.51 -35.98 11.28
CA ALA A 364 -22.60 -35.55 12.69
C ALA A 364 -21.51 -34.66 13.30
N ASP A 365 -21.92 -33.44 13.50
CA ASP A 365 -21.82 -32.53 14.64
C ASP A 365 -20.56 -32.45 15.54
N ALA A 366 -20.09 -31.24 15.61
CA ALA A 366 -19.84 -30.39 16.82
C ALA A 366 -18.75 -30.74 17.84
N ILE A 367 -17.88 -29.73 18.04
CA ILE A 367 -17.28 -29.23 19.31
C ILE A 367 -16.21 -30.10 19.99
N ARG A 368 -14.96 -29.60 20.07
CA ARG A 368 -14.23 -29.07 21.22
C ARG A 368 -12.75 -28.90 20.99
N CYS A 369 -12.26 -27.79 21.57
CA CYS A 369 -10.85 -27.45 21.81
C CYS A 369 -10.19 -28.45 22.75
N GLU A 370 -8.86 -28.60 22.62
CA GLU A 370 -7.91 -28.37 23.73
C GLU A 370 -6.47 -28.54 23.28
N ALA A 371 -5.63 -27.73 23.90
CA ALA A 371 -4.18 -27.65 23.73
C ALA A 371 -3.48 -28.87 24.34
N ASP A 372 -2.26 -29.13 23.86
CA ASP A 372 -1.12 -29.39 24.75
C ASP A 372 0.20 -29.47 23.96
N ASP A 373 1.18 -28.72 24.48
CA ASP A 373 2.61 -28.79 24.15
C ASP A 373 3.22 -29.86 25.07
N PRO A 374 4.24 -30.65 24.67
CA PRO A 374 5.49 -30.51 25.40
C PRO A 374 6.80 -30.71 24.60
N ARG A 375 7.72 -29.85 24.94
CA ARG A 375 9.19 -29.87 25.03
C ARG A 375 9.94 -31.21 24.98
N ALA A 376 11.21 -30.99 24.51
CA ALA A 376 12.48 -31.64 24.84
C ALA A 376 13.00 -32.63 23.78
N THR A 377 14.20 -32.64 23.34
CA THR A 377 15.55 -32.35 23.87
C THR A 377 16.55 -32.53 22.73
N ALA A 378 17.60 -31.74 22.71
CA ALA A 378 18.81 -32.00 21.97
C ALA A 378 19.66 -33.11 22.64
N PRO A 379 20.63 -33.69 21.95
CA PRO A 379 21.98 -33.59 22.51
C PRO A 379 23.13 -33.34 21.49
N GLU A 380 24.11 -32.77 22.10
CA GLU A 380 25.47 -32.37 21.73
C GLU A 380 26.38 -33.40 21.08
N ALA A 381 27.35 -32.79 20.39
CA ALA A 381 28.81 -32.92 20.54
C ALA A 381 29.59 -33.89 19.66
N ALA A 382 30.54 -33.41 18.93
CA ALA A 382 32.00 -33.50 19.16
C ALA A 382 32.82 -33.18 17.88
N GLY A 383 33.65 -32.13 17.92
CA GLY A 383 34.89 -32.11 17.13
C GLY A 383 35.98 -32.93 17.79
N PRO A 384 37.23 -32.92 17.37
CA PRO A 384 38.08 -31.81 16.92
C PRO A 384 39.24 -32.12 15.94
N ASN A 385 40.03 -31.05 15.68
CA ASN A 385 41.50 -31.03 15.39
C ASN A 385 41.96 -31.21 13.93
N ALA A 386 42.46 -30.13 13.37
CA ALA A 386 43.79 -29.47 13.40
C ALA A 386 44.91 -30.20 12.60
N ARG A 387 45.45 -29.50 11.64
CA ARG A 387 46.87 -29.10 11.60
C ARG A 387 47.26 -28.34 10.34
N ALA A 388 48.01 -27.28 10.61
CA ALA A 388 48.68 -26.41 9.68
C ALA A 388 49.85 -27.14 8.95
N SER A 389 50.24 -26.67 7.78
CA SER A 389 51.64 -26.55 7.39
C SER A 389 51.86 -25.45 6.37
N ASP A 390 52.86 -24.66 6.67
CA ASP A 390 53.47 -23.56 5.96
C ASP A 390 53.96 -23.91 4.55
N GLY A 391 54.02 -22.84 3.73
CA GLY A 391 54.79 -22.92 2.48
C GLY A 391 54.84 -21.55 1.79
N GLN A 392 55.91 -20.85 2.07
CA GLN A 392 56.32 -19.55 1.55
C GLN A 392 56.50 -19.47 0.02
N SER A 393 56.28 -18.21 -0.46
CA SER A 393 57.08 -17.46 -1.43
C SER A 393 56.89 -17.80 -2.91
N THR A 394 56.53 -16.86 -3.73
CA THR A 394 57.34 -15.77 -4.28
C THR A 394 56.48 -14.85 -5.15
N ALA A 395 56.77 -13.58 -5.02
CA ALA A 395 56.23 -12.52 -5.84
C ALA A 395 56.61 -12.68 -7.33
N ASN A 396 55.64 -12.40 -8.20
CA ASN A 396 55.98 -11.74 -9.45
C ASN A 396 54.81 -10.86 -9.90
N SER A 397 55.08 -9.60 -9.87
CA SER A 397 54.37 -8.49 -10.41
C SER A 397 54.33 -8.56 -11.94
N SER A 398 53.13 -8.55 -12.51
CA SER A 398 52.86 -7.88 -13.79
C SER A 398 51.38 -7.74 -13.96
N GLY A 399 50.84 -6.58 -13.57
CA GLY A 399 49.49 -6.16 -13.91
C GLY A 399 49.35 -5.94 -15.40
N PRO A 400 48.28 -6.38 -16.05
CA PRO A 400 47.96 -5.89 -17.39
C PRO A 400 47.45 -4.47 -17.29
N MET A 401 48.11 -3.62 -18.07
CA MET A 401 47.76 -2.23 -18.33
C MET A 401 46.24 -2.03 -18.52
N ALA A 402 45.75 -0.96 -17.95
CA ALA A 402 44.44 -0.41 -18.25
C ALA A 402 44.32 -0.14 -19.76
N ALA A 403 43.75 -1.08 -20.51
CA ALA A 403 43.31 -0.83 -21.87
C ALA A 403 42.15 0.14 -21.82
N ASP A 404 42.27 1.22 -22.58
CA ASP A 404 41.29 2.24 -22.83
C ASP A 404 39.90 1.63 -23.15
N ARG A 405 38.96 1.67 -22.17
CA ARG A 405 37.60 1.13 -22.27
C ARG A 405 36.62 2.23 -22.67
N SER A 406 36.81 2.82 -23.84
CA SER A 406 35.96 3.93 -24.34
C SER A 406 34.60 3.48 -24.93
N GLY A 407 34.12 2.28 -24.67
CA GLY A 407 32.75 1.87 -24.94
C GLY A 407 31.91 1.91 -23.66
N ALA A 408 30.87 2.75 -23.59
CA ALA A 408 29.95 2.78 -22.46
C ALA A 408 29.40 1.37 -22.17
N ALA A 409 29.51 0.91 -20.93
CA ALA A 409 28.98 -0.38 -20.51
C ALA A 409 27.47 -0.43 -20.79
N PRO A 410 26.90 -1.55 -21.29
CA PRO A 410 25.48 -1.67 -21.58
C PRO A 410 24.57 -1.72 -20.33
N PHE A 411 25.12 -1.41 -19.18
CA PHE A 411 24.43 -1.29 -17.90
C PHE A 411 25.16 -0.31 -16.97
N GLN A 412 24.42 0.22 -16.02
CA GLN A 412 24.96 1.05 -14.92
C GLN A 412 25.02 0.23 -13.63
N CYS A 413 26.18 0.24 -12.93
CA CYS A 413 26.24 -0.20 -11.55
C CYS A 413 25.68 0.91 -10.66
N LEU A 414 24.79 0.57 -9.72
CA LEU A 414 24.16 1.53 -8.80
C LEU A 414 24.74 1.47 -7.37
N GLY A 415 25.55 0.42 -7.09
CA GLY A 415 26.13 0.17 -5.77
C GLY A 415 25.60 -1.12 -5.15
N TYR A 416 25.75 -1.25 -3.83
CA TYR A 416 25.37 -2.45 -3.10
C TYR A 416 24.71 -2.10 -1.76
N ASP A 417 23.97 -3.07 -1.19
CA ASP A 417 23.55 -3.11 0.20
C ASP A 417 24.15 -4.33 0.93
N SER A 418 23.70 -4.61 2.15
CA SER A 418 24.20 -5.76 2.94
C SER A 418 23.98 -7.11 2.25
N GLU A 419 23.07 -7.25 1.32
CA GLU A 419 22.59 -8.50 0.75
C GLU A 419 22.83 -8.64 -0.75
N ALA A 420 22.84 -7.54 -1.51
CA ALA A 420 22.83 -7.54 -2.97
C ALA A 420 23.56 -6.38 -3.60
N CYS A 421 23.94 -6.56 -4.87
CA CYS A 421 24.35 -5.48 -5.76
C CYS A 421 23.20 -5.07 -6.67
N TYR A 422 23.19 -3.79 -7.06
CA TYR A 422 22.14 -3.19 -7.85
C TYR A 422 22.69 -2.69 -9.20
N TYR A 423 21.97 -3.03 -10.25
CA TYR A 423 22.37 -2.72 -11.63
C TYR A 423 21.16 -2.20 -12.40
N GLN A 424 21.41 -1.38 -13.42
CA GLN A 424 20.38 -0.93 -14.37
C GLN A 424 20.85 -1.20 -15.80
N PRO A 425 20.40 -2.31 -16.45
CA PRO A 425 20.69 -2.58 -17.85
C PRO A 425 20.10 -1.54 -18.77
N SER A 426 20.87 -1.02 -19.71
CA SER A 426 20.37 -0.03 -20.71
C SER A 426 19.31 -0.64 -21.63
N SER A 427 19.35 -1.95 -21.88
CA SER A 427 18.38 -2.65 -22.72
C SER A 427 16.97 -2.68 -22.13
N THR A 428 16.83 -2.89 -20.82
CA THR A 428 15.56 -2.96 -20.14
C THR A 428 15.21 -1.67 -19.41
N GLY A 429 16.21 -0.91 -18.95
CA GLY A 429 16.04 0.27 -18.10
C GLY A 429 15.48 -0.04 -16.69
N GLN A 430 15.38 -1.31 -16.32
CA GLN A 430 14.85 -1.76 -15.05
C GLN A 430 15.98 -2.03 -14.06
N ILE A 431 15.70 -1.89 -12.76
CA ILE A 431 16.71 -2.17 -11.73
C ILE A 431 16.74 -3.69 -11.45
N LEU A 432 17.90 -4.27 -11.63
CA LEU A 432 18.19 -5.67 -11.32
C LEU A 432 18.93 -5.75 -9.98
N ARG A 433 18.33 -6.44 -9.02
CA ARG A 433 18.95 -6.75 -7.72
C ARG A 433 19.52 -8.16 -7.77
N LEU A 434 20.84 -8.30 -7.65
CA LEU A 434 21.51 -9.59 -7.61
C LEU A 434 22.12 -9.83 -6.23
N GLY A 435 21.67 -10.87 -5.54
CA GLY A 435 22.29 -11.33 -4.30
C GLY A 435 23.76 -11.74 -4.53
N ARG A 436 24.55 -11.80 -3.47
CA ARG A 436 25.98 -12.11 -3.57
C ARG A 436 26.26 -13.44 -4.29
N SER A 437 25.44 -14.47 -4.08
CA SER A 437 25.54 -15.77 -4.74
C SER A 437 24.82 -15.84 -6.09
N SER A 438 24.11 -14.79 -6.50
CA SER A 438 23.27 -14.80 -7.70
C SER A 438 23.96 -14.25 -8.95
N HIS A 439 25.27 -13.98 -8.91
CA HIS A 439 26.04 -13.53 -10.08
C HIS A 439 26.39 -14.72 -10.98
N THR A 440 25.38 -15.46 -11.41
CA THR A 440 25.49 -16.61 -12.30
C THR A 440 25.46 -16.22 -13.77
N ALA A 441 25.93 -17.06 -14.67
CA ALA A 441 25.90 -16.80 -16.11
C ALA A 441 24.53 -16.38 -16.63
N THR A 442 23.47 -17.07 -16.20
CA THR A 442 22.08 -16.78 -16.59
C THR A 442 21.65 -15.38 -16.17
N GLN A 443 21.96 -14.96 -14.95
CA GLN A 443 21.62 -13.64 -14.44
C GLN A 443 22.48 -12.53 -15.07
N LEU A 444 23.74 -12.81 -15.35
CA LEU A 444 24.67 -11.84 -15.93
C LEU A 444 24.39 -11.58 -17.41
N VAL A 445 23.81 -12.53 -18.14
CA VAL A 445 23.34 -12.33 -19.53
C VAL A 445 22.12 -11.37 -19.55
N ALA A 446 21.33 -11.31 -18.50
CA ALA A 446 20.26 -10.31 -18.38
C ALA A 446 20.80 -8.88 -18.18
N LEU A 447 22.03 -8.72 -17.70
CA LEU A 447 22.70 -7.44 -17.51
C LEU A 447 23.25 -6.88 -18.84
N ALA A 448 23.92 -7.76 -19.61
CA ALA A 448 24.52 -7.40 -20.89
C ALA A 448 24.50 -8.60 -21.85
N PRO A 449 24.48 -8.39 -23.17
CA PRO A 449 24.52 -9.45 -24.14
C PRO A 449 25.77 -10.34 -23.98
N LEU A 450 25.65 -11.63 -24.28
CA LEU A 450 26.76 -12.63 -24.14
C LEU A 450 28.04 -12.15 -24.82
N ARG A 451 27.94 -11.60 -26.04
CA ARG A 451 29.08 -11.04 -26.81
C ARG A 451 29.88 -9.99 -26.05
N TYR A 452 29.22 -9.19 -25.21
CA TYR A 452 29.90 -8.20 -24.35
C TYR A 452 30.82 -8.89 -23.34
N TRP A 453 30.32 -9.94 -22.70
CA TRP A 453 31.08 -10.71 -21.74
C TRP A 453 32.20 -11.51 -22.38
N GLU A 454 31.98 -12.12 -23.55
CA GLU A 454 32.98 -12.82 -24.34
C GLU A 454 34.16 -11.92 -24.73
N THR A 455 33.85 -10.66 -25.09
CA THR A 455 34.88 -9.68 -25.47
C THR A 455 35.76 -9.28 -24.27
N LEU A 456 35.14 -9.07 -23.10
CA LEU A 456 35.84 -8.53 -21.92
C LEU A 456 36.47 -9.61 -21.03
N TYR A 457 35.87 -10.80 -20.99
CA TYR A 457 36.30 -11.90 -20.10
C TYR A 457 36.38 -13.21 -20.85
N PRO A 458 37.22 -13.30 -21.92
CA PRO A 458 37.33 -14.52 -22.70
C PRO A 458 37.91 -15.68 -21.87
N SER A 459 37.44 -16.89 -22.11
CA SER A 459 38.03 -18.12 -21.63
C SER A 459 38.09 -19.14 -22.75
N ARG A 460 38.77 -20.26 -22.53
CA ARG A 460 38.91 -21.37 -23.54
C ARG A 460 37.53 -21.96 -23.93
N THR A 461 36.56 -21.88 -23.04
CA THR A 461 35.22 -22.48 -23.19
C THR A 461 34.09 -21.42 -23.24
N GLY A 462 34.43 -20.18 -23.58
CA GLY A 462 33.45 -19.06 -23.61
C GLY A 462 33.82 -17.91 -22.68
N VAL A 463 33.01 -17.64 -21.63
CA VAL A 463 33.20 -16.53 -20.72
C VAL A 463 33.75 -17.00 -19.37
N ASN A 464 34.67 -16.25 -18.78
CA ASN A 464 35.12 -16.45 -17.40
C ASN A 464 34.13 -15.76 -16.43
N TRP A 465 33.03 -16.43 -16.10
CA TRP A 465 31.96 -15.91 -15.25
C TRP A 465 32.40 -15.55 -13.82
N ALA A 466 33.44 -16.25 -13.31
CA ALA A 466 34.00 -15.95 -12.00
C ALA A 466 34.71 -14.57 -12.01
N ALA A 467 35.47 -14.28 -13.09
CA ALA A 467 36.08 -12.96 -13.25
C ALA A 467 35.04 -11.85 -13.46
N VAL A 468 33.97 -12.13 -14.22
CA VAL A 468 32.83 -11.19 -14.37
C VAL A 468 32.22 -10.87 -13.02
N ALA A 469 31.89 -11.90 -12.21
CA ALA A 469 31.27 -11.68 -10.89
C ALA A 469 32.20 -10.89 -9.96
N SER A 470 33.51 -11.19 -9.95
CA SER A 470 34.49 -10.46 -9.14
C SER A 470 34.56 -8.96 -9.53
N ASP A 471 34.67 -8.67 -10.82
CA ASP A 471 34.74 -7.28 -11.33
C ASP A 471 33.45 -6.50 -11.03
N LEU A 472 32.27 -7.12 -11.13
CA LEU A 472 31.00 -6.50 -10.80
C LEU A 472 30.86 -6.21 -9.30
N HIS A 473 31.32 -7.08 -8.43
CA HIS A 473 31.37 -6.82 -6.99
C HIS A 473 32.33 -5.66 -6.68
N GLU A 474 33.52 -5.63 -7.31
CA GLU A 474 34.50 -4.55 -7.13
C GLU A 474 33.92 -3.20 -7.61
N ARG A 475 33.30 -3.16 -8.79
CA ARG A 475 32.63 -1.94 -9.30
C ARG A 475 31.52 -1.47 -8.36
N SER A 476 30.68 -2.40 -7.89
CA SER A 476 29.60 -2.06 -6.96
C SER A 476 30.15 -1.53 -5.63
N ALA A 477 31.26 -2.12 -5.13
CA ALA A 477 31.95 -1.68 -3.93
C ALA A 477 32.56 -0.27 -4.10
N ALA A 478 33.14 0.01 -5.27
CA ALA A 478 33.72 1.31 -5.59
C ALA A 478 32.66 2.45 -5.62
N ILE A 479 31.43 2.14 -6.06
CA ILE A 479 30.30 3.09 -6.03
C ILE A 479 29.79 3.32 -4.60
N GLY A 480 29.82 2.29 -3.76
CA GLY A 480 29.43 2.35 -2.38
C GLY A 480 28.00 1.88 -2.12
N ILE A 481 27.45 2.28 -0.96
CA ILE A 481 26.15 1.80 -0.50
C ILE A 481 25.02 2.39 -1.34
N PHE A 482 24.17 1.52 -1.87
CA PHE A 482 22.94 1.90 -2.57
C PHE A 482 21.75 1.93 -1.61
N ALA A 483 21.01 3.02 -1.63
CA ALA A 483 19.78 3.17 -0.85
C ALA A 483 18.57 2.91 -1.77
N PRO A 484 17.85 1.77 -1.62
CA PRO A 484 16.67 1.47 -2.45
C PRO A 484 15.57 2.54 -2.36
N GLU A 485 15.55 3.34 -1.30
CA GLU A 485 14.62 4.46 -1.14
C GLU A 485 14.84 5.59 -2.17
N ARG A 486 15.95 5.57 -2.91
CA ARG A 486 16.19 6.48 -4.04
C ARG A 486 15.39 6.11 -5.29
N ILE A 487 14.89 4.89 -5.38
CA ILE A 487 14.09 4.44 -6.53
C ILE A 487 12.76 5.20 -6.56
N ARG A 488 12.41 5.69 -7.75
CA ARG A 488 11.13 6.36 -8.05
C ARG A 488 10.42 5.62 -9.16
N GLY A 489 9.14 5.32 -8.90
CA GLY A 489 8.22 4.74 -9.87
C GLY A 489 7.41 5.80 -10.62
N LEU A 490 6.26 5.40 -11.16
CA LEU A 490 5.34 6.24 -11.91
C LEU A 490 4.82 7.43 -11.11
N GLY A 491 4.43 8.51 -11.80
CA GLY A 491 3.86 9.71 -11.21
C GLY A 491 4.81 10.90 -11.22
N ALA A 492 4.42 11.99 -10.57
CA ALA A 492 5.21 13.22 -10.53
C ALA A 492 6.04 13.33 -9.27
N TRP A 493 7.27 13.81 -9.42
CA TRP A 493 8.28 13.90 -8.37
C TRP A 493 8.88 15.29 -8.28
N TRP A 494 9.35 15.66 -7.07
CA TRP A 494 10.15 16.84 -6.85
C TRP A 494 11.61 16.44 -6.65
N ASP A 495 12.47 16.78 -7.60
CA ASP A 495 13.84 16.30 -7.68
C ASP A 495 14.82 17.45 -7.97
N ASP A 496 15.71 17.74 -7.04
CA ASP A 496 16.73 18.78 -7.14
C ASP A 496 16.19 20.14 -7.57
N GLY A 497 15.01 20.53 -7.02
CA GLY A 497 14.43 21.83 -7.28
C GLY A 497 13.56 21.92 -8.54
N ARG A 498 13.36 20.81 -9.26
CA ARG A 498 12.52 20.73 -10.48
C ARG A 498 11.45 19.64 -10.37
N SER A 499 10.43 19.75 -11.19
CA SER A 499 9.41 18.72 -11.38
C SER A 499 9.92 17.65 -12.36
N VAL A 500 9.66 16.39 -12.06
CA VAL A 500 9.93 15.25 -12.94
C VAL A 500 8.67 14.40 -13.00
N LEU A 501 8.05 14.29 -14.17
CA LEU A 501 6.92 13.41 -14.43
C LEU A 501 7.43 12.11 -15.05
N HIS A 502 7.29 11.01 -14.35
CA HIS A 502 7.71 9.68 -14.78
C HIS A 502 6.56 8.93 -15.44
N LEU A 503 6.65 8.71 -16.75
CA LEU A 503 5.62 8.07 -17.56
C LEU A 503 5.90 6.59 -17.91
N GLY A 504 6.87 6.01 -17.24
CA GLY A 504 7.24 4.60 -17.39
C GLY A 504 8.38 4.36 -18.36
N ASP A 505 8.32 4.87 -19.56
CA ASP A 505 9.35 4.77 -20.61
C ASP A 505 10.20 6.04 -20.75
N ARG A 506 9.72 7.17 -20.21
CA ARG A 506 10.36 8.49 -20.29
C ARG A 506 10.08 9.33 -19.05
N LEU A 507 10.90 10.34 -18.88
CA LEU A 507 10.74 11.40 -17.92
C LEU A 507 10.39 12.69 -18.63
N VAL A 508 9.42 13.44 -18.11
CA VAL A 508 9.08 14.78 -18.61
C VAL A 508 9.48 15.79 -17.53
N THR A 509 10.33 16.73 -17.93
CA THR A 509 10.84 17.80 -17.08
C THR A 509 10.55 19.16 -17.70
N PRO A 510 10.78 20.27 -17.00
CA PRO A 510 10.66 21.60 -17.62
C PRO A 510 11.58 21.80 -18.83
N GLU A 511 12.71 21.07 -18.89
CA GLU A 511 13.69 21.16 -19.96
C GLU A 511 13.30 20.31 -21.20
N GLY A 512 12.38 19.35 -21.05
CA GLY A 512 11.93 18.48 -22.13
C GLY A 512 11.70 17.03 -21.70
N GLU A 513 11.53 16.17 -22.70
CA GLU A 513 11.36 14.72 -22.51
C GLU A 513 12.73 14.03 -22.55
N HIS A 514 12.93 13.08 -21.64
CA HIS A 514 14.14 12.28 -21.52
C HIS A 514 13.77 10.79 -21.54
N PRO A 515 14.21 10.01 -22.52
CA PRO A 515 14.05 8.56 -22.48
C PRO A 515 14.74 7.95 -21.25
N ILE A 516 14.09 6.98 -20.62
CA ILE A 516 14.66 6.31 -19.41
C ILE A 516 15.97 5.57 -19.71
N THR A 517 16.20 5.23 -20.96
CA THR A 517 17.43 4.55 -21.42
C THR A 517 18.62 5.47 -21.50
N GLU A 518 18.41 6.77 -21.44
CA GLU A 518 19.46 7.78 -21.47
C GLU A 518 19.88 8.21 -20.05
N PRO A 519 21.15 8.61 -19.85
CA PRO A 519 21.60 9.11 -18.56
C PRO A 519 20.84 10.36 -18.14
N PHE A 520 20.20 10.31 -16.96
CA PHE A 520 19.47 11.43 -16.38
C PHE A 520 20.10 11.83 -15.04
N ARG A 521 20.56 13.07 -14.96
CA ARG A 521 21.17 13.59 -13.71
C ARG A 521 20.10 13.83 -12.65
N SER A 522 20.13 13.01 -11.59
CA SER A 522 19.17 13.02 -10.51
C SER A 522 19.78 12.44 -9.23
N ARG A 523 19.30 12.88 -8.07
CA ARG A 523 19.55 12.18 -6.79
C ARG A 523 18.74 10.90 -6.65
N HIS A 524 17.70 10.71 -7.47
CA HIS A 524 16.85 9.53 -7.55
C HIS A 524 17.25 8.63 -8.70
N ILE A 525 16.73 7.42 -8.71
CA ILE A 525 16.88 6.47 -9.79
C ILE A 525 15.49 6.17 -10.35
N TYR A 526 15.32 6.46 -11.62
CA TYR A 526 14.10 6.19 -12.36
C TYR A 526 14.29 4.91 -13.17
N GLN A 527 13.35 3.97 -13.04
CA GLN A 527 13.41 2.71 -13.78
C GLN A 527 12.31 2.62 -14.82
N ARG A 528 12.54 1.88 -15.90
CA ARG A 528 11.53 1.65 -16.92
C ARG A 528 10.38 0.82 -16.33
N LEU A 529 9.16 1.29 -16.50
CA LEU A 529 7.92 0.67 -16.01
C LEU A 529 6.90 0.60 -17.14
N ARG A 530 5.68 0.13 -16.85
CA ARG A 530 4.56 0.19 -17.79
C ARG A 530 4.37 1.62 -18.28
N HIS A 531 4.02 1.77 -19.53
CA HIS A 531 3.71 3.09 -20.08
C HIS A 531 2.47 3.69 -19.39
N LEU A 532 2.57 4.94 -18.96
CA LEU A 532 1.50 5.75 -18.43
C LEU A 532 1.15 6.81 -19.48
N GLN A 533 -0.13 6.88 -19.86
CA GLN A 533 -0.56 7.89 -20.81
C GLN A 533 -0.49 9.28 -20.17
N GLY A 534 0.62 9.96 -20.42
CA GLY A 534 0.84 11.32 -19.94
C GLY A 534 0.07 12.37 -20.72
N PRO A 535 0.26 13.65 -20.38
CA PRO A 535 -0.38 14.75 -21.10
C PRO A 535 0.05 14.84 -22.57
N GLY A 536 1.22 14.32 -22.95
CA GLY A 536 1.73 14.42 -24.31
C GLY A 536 1.84 15.88 -24.79
N CYS A 537 1.53 16.14 -26.05
CA CYS A 537 1.56 17.48 -26.65
C CYS A 537 0.23 18.25 -26.47
N VAL A 538 -0.67 17.83 -25.56
CA VAL A 538 -1.93 18.57 -25.36
C VAL A 538 -1.66 19.92 -24.70
N LYS A 539 -2.38 20.93 -25.13
CA LYS A 539 -2.31 22.27 -24.53
C LYS A 539 -2.85 22.20 -23.09
N ALA A 540 -2.08 22.70 -22.14
CA ALA A 540 -2.53 22.83 -20.75
C ALA A 540 -3.84 23.64 -20.67
N LEU A 541 -4.70 23.34 -19.70
CA LEU A 541 -5.91 24.12 -19.45
C LEU A 541 -5.55 25.55 -19.08
N SER A 542 -6.25 26.52 -19.67
CA SER A 542 -6.28 27.89 -19.19
C SER A 542 -7.17 28.02 -17.94
N VAL A 543 -7.03 29.10 -17.20
CA VAL A 543 -7.88 29.44 -16.04
C VAL A 543 -9.36 29.45 -16.45
N ALA A 544 -9.70 30.05 -17.60
CA ALA A 544 -11.07 30.11 -18.09
C ALA A 544 -11.69 28.72 -18.37
N GLU A 545 -10.92 27.82 -18.97
CA GLU A 545 -11.36 26.44 -19.23
C GLU A 545 -11.47 25.60 -17.95
N ALA A 546 -10.61 25.86 -16.98
CA ALA A 546 -10.61 25.18 -15.67
C ALA A 546 -11.88 25.50 -14.85
N ALA A 547 -12.53 26.63 -15.08
CA ALA A 547 -13.78 27.02 -14.43
C ALA A 547 -14.90 25.97 -14.60
N ALA A 548 -14.92 25.23 -15.70
CA ALA A 548 -15.88 24.15 -15.94
C ALA A 548 -15.72 23.00 -14.92
N ILE A 549 -14.50 22.64 -14.56
CA ILE A 549 -14.20 21.60 -13.55
C ILE A 549 -14.73 22.01 -12.19
N VAL A 550 -14.45 23.25 -11.78
CA VAL A 550 -14.92 23.83 -10.51
C VAL A 550 -16.44 23.95 -10.50
N GLY A 551 -17.02 24.46 -11.61
CA GLY A 551 -18.47 24.67 -11.74
C GLY A 551 -19.27 23.36 -11.60
N ILE A 552 -18.80 22.27 -12.19
CA ILE A 552 -19.44 20.94 -12.09
C ILE A 552 -19.33 20.40 -10.67
N ALA A 553 -18.14 20.45 -10.04
CA ALA A 553 -17.94 19.96 -8.69
C ALA A 553 -18.85 20.62 -7.66
N ASN A 554 -19.07 21.93 -7.79
CA ASN A 554 -19.94 22.69 -6.89
C ASN A 554 -21.44 22.42 -7.11
N ARG A 555 -21.83 21.77 -8.20
CA ARG A 555 -23.24 21.41 -8.48
C ARG A 555 -23.64 20.06 -7.89
N PHE A 556 -22.70 19.23 -7.42
CA PHE A 556 -23.06 18.08 -6.61
C PHE A 556 -23.73 18.59 -5.32
N ARG A 557 -24.75 17.86 -4.84
CA ARG A 557 -25.52 18.27 -3.67
C ARG A 557 -24.75 18.00 -2.38
N TRP A 558 -23.80 18.86 -2.09
CA TRP A 558 -23.00 18.77 -0.89
C TRP A 558 -23.78 19.15 0.36
N ASP A 559 -23.51 18.48 1.45
CA ASP A 559 -24.00 18.86 2.78
C ASP A 559 -23.30 20.14 3.25
N VAL A 560 -21.98 20.20 3.07
CA VAL A 560 -21.16 21.38 3.32
C VAL A 560 -20.69 21.97 1.98
N PRO A 561 -20.98 23.24 1.67
CA PRO A 561 -20.62 23.86 0.37
C PRO A 561 -19.15 23.79 0.02
N ALA A 562 -18.22 23.90 1.00
CA ALA A 562 -16.79 23.81 0.80
C ALA A 562 -16.33 22.47 0.19
N SER A 563 -17.14 21.39 0.30
CA SER A 563 -16.83 20.06 -0.18
C SER A 563 -16.51 20.00 -1.68
N GLY A 564 -17.20 20.82 -2.50
CA GLY A 564 -16.92 20.91 -3.93
C GLY A 564 -15.51 21.43 -4.21
N THR A 565 -15.09 22.49 -3.52
CA THR A 565 -13.73 23.06 -3.61
C THR A 565 -12.66 22.05 -3.14
N LEU A 566 -12.94 21.32 -2.04
CA LEU A 566 -12.01 20.32 -1.53
C LEU A 566 -11.85 19.12 -2.48
N LEU A 567 -12.95 18.68 -3.12
CA LEU A 567 -12.91 17.65 -4.15
C LEU A 567 -12.06 18.08 -5.34
N VAL A 568 -12.29 19.29 -5.83
CA VAL A 568 -11.49 19.88 -6.92
C VAL A 568 -10.01 19.94 -6.55
N GLY A 569 -9.71 20.44 -5.36
CA GLY A 569 -8.33 20.49 -4.86
C GLY A 569 -7.66 19.12 -4.85
N TRP A 570 -8.36 18.09 -4.40
CA TRP A 570 -7.85 16.73 -4.40
C TRP A 570 -7.61 16.19 -5.80
N VAL A 571 -8.55 16.38 -6.74
CA VAL A 571 -8.43 15.92 -8.13
C VAL A 571 -7.23 16.57 -8.82
N VAL A 572 -6.98 17.85 -8.57
CA VAL A 572 -5.82 18.57 -9.11
C VAL A 572 -4.51 18.03 -8.53
N LEU A 573 -4.45 17.80 -7.22
CA LEU A 573 -3.23 17.38 -6.53
C LEU A 573 -2.90 15.89 -6.72
N ALA A 574 -3.90 15.07 -6.97
CA ALA A 574 -3.77 13.63 -7.03
C ALA A 574 -2.69 13.15 -8.04
N PRO A 575 -2.63 13.62 -9.29
CA PRO A 575 -1.60 13.21 -10.25
C PRO A 575 -0.17 13.61 -9.85
N ILE A 576 -0.03 14.61 -8.99
CA ILE A 576 1.27 15.14 -8.55
C ILE A 576 1.61 14.79 -7.10
N CYS A 577 0.92 13.83 -6.52
CA CYS A 577 1.04 13.51 -5.09
C CYS A 577 2.48 13.18 -4.64
N GLY A 578 3.32 12.60 -5.50
CA GLY A 578 4.73 12.34 -5.18
C GLY A 578 5.60 13.59 -5.10
N ALA A 579 5.17 14.70 -5.67
CA ALA A 579 5.87 15.97 -5.60
C ALA A 579 5.46 16.84 -4.39
N LEU A 580 4.43 16.43 -3.64
CA LEU A 580 3.89 17.18 -2.51
C LEU A 580 4.58 16.83 -1.18
N PRO A 581 4.84 17.80 -0.31
CA PRO A 581 5.35 17.53 1.04
C PRO A 581 4.29 16.95 1.97
N TRP A 582 3.04 17.33 1.79
CA TRP A 582 1.85 16.80 2.45
C TRP A 582 0.83 16.32 1.42
N ARG A 583 0.22 15.17 1.67
CA ARG A 583 -0.74 14.48 0.80
C ARG A 583 -2.08 14.32 1.52
N PRO A 584 -3.03 15.26 1.30
CA PRO A 584 -4.35 15.20 1.92
C PRO A 584 -5.19 14.06 1.33
N HIS A 585 -6.00 13.43 2.17
CA HIS A 585 -6.92 12.39 1.76
C HIS A 585 -8.37 12.86 1.84
N LEU A 586 -9.26 12.20 1.09
CA LEU A 586 -10.69 12.45 1.12
C LEU A 586 -11.47 11.20 1.53
N TRP A 587 -12.59 11.43 2.21
CA TRP A 587 -13.60 10.41 2.44
C TRP A 587 -14.97 10.91 1.97
N LEU A 588 -15.46 10.31 0.88
CA LEU A 588 -16.75 10.64 0.30
C LEU A 588 -17.83 9.75 0.93
N THR A 589 -18.80 10.37 1.60
CA THR A 589 -19.94 9.67 2.20
C THR A 589 -21.23 10.07 1.52
N ALA A 590 -22.11 9.10 1.35
CA ALA A 590 -23.40 9.34 0.76
C ALA A 590 -24.35 8.16 0.94
N GLY A 591 -25.61 8.43 1.21
CA GLY A 591 -26.64 7.41 1.19
C GLY A 591 -26.80 6.75 -0.18
N ALA A 592 -27.47 5.60 -0.23
CA ALA A 592 -27.73 4.91 -1.50
C ALA A 592 -28.52 5.82 -2.47
N GLY A 593 -28.08 5.88 -3.73
CA GLY A 593 -28.75 6.65 -4.78
C GLY A 593 -28.53 8.17 -4.75
N THR A 594 -27.61 8.69 -3.95
CA THR A 594 -27.34 10.14 -3.85
C THR A 594 -26.33 10.67 -4.90
N GLY A 595 -25.74 9.81 -5.75
CA GLY A 595 -24.83 10.23 -6.81
C GLY A 595 -23.35 9.97 -6.53
N LYS A 596 -22.99 9.23 -5.46
CA LYS A 596 -21.63 8.86 -5.10
C LYS A 596 -20.84 8.25 -6.27
N SER A 597 -21.38 7.22 -6.91
CA SER A 597 -20.72 6.55 -8.04
C SER A 597 -20.56 7.49 -9.25
N ALA A 598 -21.48 8.42 -9.47
CA ALA A 598 -21.33 9.40 -10.54
C ALA A 598 -20.16 10.38 -10.28
N ILE A 599 -19.90 10.76 -9.03
CA ILE A 599 -18.70 11.54 -8.70
C ILE A 599 -17.44 10.75 -9.00
N LEU A 600 -17.38 9.48 -8.62
CA LEU A 600 -16.20 8.65 -8.87
C LEU A 600 -16.03 8.35 -10.38
N ASP A 601 -17.05 7.78 -11.02
CA ASP A 601 -16.94 7.20 -12.36
C ASP A 601 -17.00 8.25 -13.48
N ARG A 602 -17.69 9.38 -13.26
CA ARG A 602 -17.96 10.39 -14.30
C ARG A 602 -17.27 11.74 -14.06
N TYR A 603 -16.72 11.96 -12.87
CA TYR A 603 -15.95 13.16 -12.58
C TYR A 603 -14.51 12.86 -12.22
N VAL A 604 -14.24 12.08 -11.17
CA VAL A 604 -12.88 11.84 -10.66
C VAL A 604 -12.05 10.99 -11.64
N VAL A 605 -12.55 9.81 -11.99
CA VAL A 605 -11.79 8.85 -12.80
C VAL A 605 -11.48 9.39 -14.21
N PRO A 606 -12.41 10.04 -14.95
CA PRO A 606 -12.09 10.59 -16.27
C PRO A 606 -11.07 11.74 -16.23
N LEU A 607 -11.03 12.54 -15.14
CA LEU A 607 -10.07 13.62 -14.95
C LEU A 607 -8.66 13.11 -14.60
N LEU A 608 -8.56 11.97 -13.92
CA LEU A 608 -7.28 11.36 -13.54
C LEU A 608 -6.72 10.39 -14.58
N GLY A 609 -7.59 9.73 -15.34
CA GLY A 609 -7.19 8.72 -16.33
C GLY A 609 -6.30 7.63 -15.74
N ASP A 610 -5.23 7.29 -16.46
CA ASP A 610 -4.27 6.26 -16.04
C ASP A 610 -3.46 6.61 -14.79
N PHE A 611 -3.53 7.86 -14.32
CA PHE A 611 -2.86 8.29 -13.08
C PHE A 611 -3.56 7.82 -11.82
N ALA A 612 -4.75 7.21 -11.89
CA ALA A 612 -5.45 6.70 -10.72
C ALA A 612 -5.41 5.18 -10.63
N LEU A 613 -5.14 4.67 -9.43
CA LEU A 613 -5.36 3.27 -9.06
C LEU A 613 -6.78 3.14 -8.50
N VAL A 614 -7.71 2.67 -9.34
CA VAL A 614 -9.10 2.44 -8.93
C VAL A 614 -9.24 1.04 -8.36
N VAL A 615 -9.70 0.93 -7.12
CA VAL A 615 -9.85 -0.34 -6.40
C VAL A 615 -11.19 -0.40 -5.66
N SER A 616 -11.61 -1.57 -5.22
CA SER A 616 -12.91 -1.78 -4.56
C SER A 616 -12.80 -2.60 -3.28
N GLY A 617 -13.93 -2.71 -2.59
CA GLY A 617 -14.15 -3.22 -1.25
C GLY A 617 -13.37 -4.45 -0.78
N ALA A 618 -13.05 -5.41 -1.65
CA ALA A 618 -12.26 -6.60 -1.29
C ALA A 618 -10.73 -6.38 -1.25
N THR A 619 -10.26 -5.17 -1.55
CA THR A 619 -8.82 -4.85 -1.62
C THR A 619 -8.19 -4.81 -0.23
N THR A 620 -7.00 -5.41 -0.08
CA THR A 620 -6.25 -5.46 1.18
C THR A 620 -5.13 -4.41 1.24
N GLU A 621 -4.68 -4.03 2.45
CA GLU A 621 -3.51 -3.16 2.64
C GLU A 621 -2.26 -3.72 1.96
N ALA A 622 -2.01 -5.01 2.11
CA ALA A 622 -0.86 -5.67 1.51
C ALA A 622 -0.89 -5.61 -0.03
N GLY A 623 -2.07 -5.83 -0.63
CA GLY A 623 -2.27 -5.70 -2.07
C GLY A 623 -2.00 -4.28 -2.57
N LEU A 624 -2.56 -3.27 -1.91
CA LEU A 624 -2.32 -1.85 -2.24
C LEU A 624 -0.85 -1.49 -2.14
N ARG A 625 -0.22 -1.79 -1.01
CA ARG A 625 1.18 -1.47 -0.73
C ARG A 625 2.14 -2.11 -1.74
N GLN A 626 1.88 -3.36 -2.13
CA GLN A 626 2.68 -4.05 -3.13
C GLN A 626 2.45 -3.50 -4.54
N THR A 627 1.21 -3.13 -4.88
CA THR A 627 0.88 -2.55 -6.19
C THR A 627 1.47 -1.14 -6.34
N ILE A 628 1.37 -0.31 -5.32
CA ILE A 628 1.93 1.05 -5.33
C ILE A 628 3.46 1.00 -5.33
N CYS A 629 4.07 0.15 -4.50
CA CYS A 629 5.51 -0.03 -4.36
C CYS A 629 6.28 1.30 -4.29
N SER A 630 6.97 1.69 -5.38
CA SER A 630 7.71 2.96 -5.52
C SER A 630 6.96 4.04 -6.30
N ASP A 631 5.73 3.76 -6.75
CA ASP A 631 4.91 4.69 -7.53
C ASP A 631 4.27 5.77 -6.63
N ALA A 632 4.05 6.94 -7.21
CA ALA A 632 3.27 8.03 -6.62
C ALA A 632 1.95 8.16 -7.39
N MET A 633 1.05 7.23 -7.16
CA MET A 633 -0.25 7.11 -7.80
C MET A 633 -1.38 7.32 -6.78
N PRO A 634 -2.37 8.18 -7.04
CA PRO A 634 -3.54 8.29 -6.17
C PRO A 634 -4.38 7.01 -6.20
N VAL A 635 -5.00 6.71 -5.06
CA VAL A 635 -5.89 5.56 -4.89
C VAL A 635 -7.33 6.05 -4.76
N VAL A 636 -8.18 5.61 -5.66
CA VAL A 636 -9.63 5.76 -5.58
C VAL A 636 -10.22 4.45 -5.13
N PHE A 637 -10.71 4.41 -3.89
CA PHE A 637 -11.22 3.21 -3.24
C PHE A 637 -12.73 3.30 -3.08
N ASP A 638 -13.46 2.60 -3.93
CA ASP A 638 -14.91 2.51 -3.83
C ASP A 638 -15.34 1.36 -2.90
N GLU A 639 -16.50 1.51 -2.26
CA GLU A 639 -17.06 0.55 -1.31
C GLU A 639 -16.13 0.27 -0.10
N ALA A 640 -15.60 1.34 0.52
CA ALA A 640 -14.83 1.25 1.77
C ALA A 640 -15.75 0.97 2.98
N GLU A 641 -16.67 0.00 2.82
CA GLU A 641 -17.64 -0.34 3.86
C GLU A 641 -16.99 -1.14 4.99
N SER A 642 -17.53 -0.97 6.20
CA SER A 642 -17.01 -1.59 7.42
C SER A 642 -18.11 -2.32 8.22
N ASN A 643 -19.00 -3.00 7.51
CA ASN A 643 -20.20 -3.62 8.09
C ASN A 643 -19.88 -4.84 8.94
N GLU A 644 -18.86 -5.62 8.58
CA GLU A 644 -18.43 -6.82 9.30
C GLU A 644 -17.10 -6.60 10.04
N LYS A 645 -16.83 -7.39 11.07
CA LYS A 645 -15.56 -7.27 11.83
C LYS A 645 -14.31 -7.44 10.95
N GLY A 646 -14.36 -8.32 9.95
CA GLY A 646 -13.27 -8.53 8.99
C GLY A 646 -13.03 -7.29 8.11
N ASP A 647 -14.10 -6.65 7.65
CA ASP A 647 -14.06 -5.43 6.86
C ASP A 647 -13.53 -4.25 7.68
N GLN A 648 -13.95 -4.14 8.94
CA GLN A 648 -13.43 -3.12 9.85
C GLN A 648 -11.91 -3.21 10.01
N GLN A 649 -11.36 -4.42 10.23
CA GLN A 649 -9.91 -4.62 10.34
C GLN A 649 -9.19 -4.27 9.04
N ARG A 650 -9.75 -4.67 7.89
CA ARG A 650 -9.20 -4.36 6.56
C ARG A 650 -9.15 -2.85 6.32
N ILE A 651 -10.24 -2.13 6.57
CA ILE A 651 -10.31 -0.67 6.39
C ILE A 651 -9.36 0.03 7.37
N GLN A 652 -9.27 -0.40 8.63
CA GLN A 652 -8.31 0.17 9.59
C GLN A 652 -6.84 -0.04 9.16
N ALA A 653 -6.51 -1.16 8.52
CA ALA A 653 -5.18 -1.38 7.94
C ALA A 653 -4.89 -0.41 6.77
N ILE A 654 -5.90 -0.15 5.91
CA ILE A 654 -5.79 0.81 4.80
C ILE A 654 -5.65 2.25 5.34
N LEU A 655 -6.40 2.62 6.38
CA LEU A 655 -6.25 3.91 7.06
C LEU A 655 -4.84 4.08 7.65
N SER A 656 -4.28 3.02 8.21
CA SER A 656 -2.90 3.04 8.70
C SER A 656 -1.88 3.26 7.57
N LEU A 657 -2.11 2.69 6.37
CA LEU A 657 -1.30 2.93 5.18
C LEU A 657 -1.42 4.39 4.70
N ALA A 658 -2.65 4.92 4.61
CA ALA A 658 -2.91 6.31 4.24
C ALA A 658 -2.25 7.30 5.23
N ARG A 659 -2.28 6.98 6.53
CA ARG A 659 -1.61 7.77 7.57
C ARG A 659 -0.11 7.94 7.33
N VAL A 660 0.57 6.86 6.93
CA VAL A 660 2.00 6.89 6.59
C VAL A 660 2.22 7.63 5.27
N ALA A 661 1.29 7.53 4.32
CA ALA A 661 1.38 8.19 3.01
C ALA A 661 1.21 9.72 3.07
N SER A 662 0.58 10.28 4.12
CA SER A 662 0.22 11.71 4.21
C SER A 662 1.44 12.65 4.17
N SER A 663 2.57 12.30 4.77
CA SER A 663 3.72 13.19 4.91
C SER A 663 4.99 12.61 4.29
N GLU A 664 5.78 13.47 3.66
CA GLU A 664 7.11 13.08 3.14
C GLU A 664 8.09 12.76 4.28
N SER A 665 7.91 13.34 5.47
CA SER A 665 8.72 13.07 6.65
C SER A 665 8.36 11.77 7.39
N SER A 666 7.31 11.07 6.96
CA SER A 666 6.88 9.81 7.59
C SER A 666 7.96 8.74 7.50
N ALA A 667 8.06 7.92 8.55
CA ALA A 667 8.96 6.77 8.57
C ALA A 667 8.56 5.73 7.51
N ALA A 668 9.53 4.99 7.00
CA ALA A 668 9.26 3.87 6.12
C ALA A 668 8.51 2.75 6.87
N MET A 669 7.55 2.13 6.21
CA MET A 669 6.87 0.93 6.71
C MET A 669 7.76 -0.29 6.49
N LEU A 670 8.08 -1.00 7.55
CA LEU A 670 8.88 -2.23 7.49
C LEU A 670 7.95 -3.44 7.53
N LYS A 671 8.15 -4.38 6.62
CA LYS A 671 7.42 -5.66 6.58
C LYS A 671 8.41 -6.80 6.39
N GLY A 672 8.39 -7.76 7.31
CA GLY A 672 9.15 -9.00 7.16
C GLY A 672 8.55 -9.91 6.09
N SER A 673 9.40 -10.62 5.35
CA SER A 673 9.00 -11.71 4.45
C SER A 673 9.16 -13.07 5.16
N PRO A 674 8.50 -14.11 4.67
CA PRO A 674 8.72 -15.47 5.19
C PRO A 674 10.19 -15.96 5.04
N SER A 675 10.95 -15.36 4.12
CA SER A 675 12.37 -15.63 3.91
C SER A 675 13.30 -14.90 4.91
N GLY A 676 12.75 -14.11 5.85
CA GLY A 676 13.52 -13.33 6.81
C GLY A 676 13.99 -11.97 6.29
N GLU A 677 13.73 -11.63 5.02
CA GLU A 677 14.06 -10.32 4.45
C GLU A 677 13.08 -9.24 4.92
N VAL A 678 13.60 -8.06 5.19
CA VAL A 678 12.79 -6.89 5.56
C VAL A 678 12.58 -5.99 4.34
N SER A 679 11.35 -5.97 3.84
CA SER A 679 10.96 -5.03 2.78
C SER A 679 10.62 -3.67 3.40
N ARG A 680 11.18 -2.60 2.83
CA ARG A 680 10.94 -1.21 3.22
C ARG A 680 10.02 -0.56 2.20
N TYR A 681 8.91 0.00 2.66
CA TYR A 681 7.94 0.70 1.80
C TYR A 681 7.80 2.15 2.24
N ARG A 682 7.84 3.06 1.29
CA ARG A 682 7.53 4.47 1.49
C ARG A 682 6.44 4.87 0.50
N VAL A 683 5.21 4.79 0.94
CA VAL A 683 4.03 5.10 0.12
C VAL A 683 3.87 6.62 0.01
N ARG A 684 3.67 7.10 -1.22
CA ARG A 684 3.49 8.53 -1.55
C ARG A 684 2.25 8.74 -2.39
N SER A 685 1.12 8.27 -1.87
CA SER A 685 -0.17 8.27 -2.55
C SER A 685 -1.19 9.12 -1.80
N MET A 686 -2.09 9.75 -2.53
CA MET A 686 -3.30 10.34 -1.99
C MET A 686 -4.45 9.35 -2.09
N PHE A 687 -5.33 9.32 -1.09
CA PHE A 687 -6.45 8.38 -1.03
C PHE A 687 -7.77 9.14 -1.09
N LEU A 688 -8.70 8.65 -1.92
CA LEU A 688 -10.11 8.99 -1.91
C LEU A 688 -10.87 7.71 -1.58
N LEU A 689 -11.43 7.63 -0.38
CA LEU A 689 -12.26 6.51 0.05
C LEU A 689 -13.74 6.88 -0.11
N SER A 690 -14.59 5.91 -0.42
CA SER A 690 -16.01 6.11 -0.67
C SER A 690 -16.83 5.03 0.02
N SER A 691 -17.82 5.44 0.86
CA SER A 691 -18.69 4.54 1.62
C SER A 691 -20.05 5.19 1.94
N ILE A 692 -20.95 4.42 2.54
CA ILE A 692 -22.20 4.95 3.09
C ILE A 692 -21.93 5.72 4.40
N ALA A 693 -21.09 5.14 5.28
CA ALA A 693 -20.70 5.73 6.55
C ALA A 693 -19.19 5.72 6.73
N THR A 694 -18.64 6.69 7.45
CA THR A 694 -17.20 6.75 7.72
C THR A 694 -16.78 5.71 8.74
N ALA A 695 -15.55 5.18 8.58
CA ALA A 695 -14.89 4.32 9.56
C ALA A 695 -13.77 5.05 10.33
N LEU A 696 -13.77 6.38 10.34
CA LEU A 696 -12.76 7.23 11.00
C LEU A 696 -12.97 7.25 12.52
N LYS A 697 -12.50 6.22 13.21
CA LYS A 697 -12.65 6.08 14.67
C LYS A 697 -11.57 6.82 15.46
N GLN A 698 -10.43 7.11 14.85
CA GLN A 698 -9.28 7.72 15.54
C GLN A 698 -9.12 9.18 15.13
N GLY A 699 -8.89 10.09 16.08
CA GLY A 699 -8.62 11.50 15.80
C GLY A 699 -7.40 11.72 14.88
N ALA A 700 -6.44 10.78 14.91
CA ALA A 700 -5.31 10.79 13.98
C ALA A 700 -5.73 10.60 12.51
N ASP A 701 -6.81 9.88 12.23
CA ASP A 701 -7.36 9.70 10.88
C ASP A 701 -8.24 10.87 10.47
N GLN A 702 -9.07 11.36 11.40
CA GLN A 702 -9.95 12.53 11.17
C GLN A 702 -9.16 13.75 10.70
N GLY A 703 -7.99 14.02 11.30
CA GLY A 703 -7.12 15.13 10.88
C GLY A 703 -6.34 14.90 9.57
N ARG A 704 -6.52 13.77 8.86
CA ARG A 704 -5.89 13.46 7.57
C ARG A 704 -6.85 13.23 6.42
N PHE A 705 -8.12 13.02 6.74
CA PHE A 705 -9.19 12.85 5.78
C PHE A 705 -10.18 14.01 5.87
N ALA A 706 -10.34 14.78 4.78
CA ALA A 706 -11.47 15.67 4.68
C ALA A 706 -12.71 14.85 4.33
N GLN A 707 -13.76 14.96 5.13
CA GLN A 707 -15.01 14.23 4.95
C GLN A 707 -15.94 15.03 4.06
N LEU A 708 -16.31 14.47 2.91
CA LEU A 708 -17.25 15.08 1.96
C LEU A 708 -18.56 14.31 2.02
N SER A 709 -19.63 14.98 2.36
CA SER A 709 -20.96 14.36 2.52
C SER A 709 -21.95 14.91 1.49
N LEU A 710 -22.71 14.02 0.85
CA LEU A 710 -23.80 14.38 -0.03
C LEU A 710 -25.11 14.40 0.73
N ARG A 711 -25.95 15.40 0.48
CA ARG A 711 -27.28 15.53 1.08
C ARG A 711 -28.20 14.39 0.69
N SER A 712 -29.07 14.02 1.62
CA SER A 712 -30.11 13.04 1.38
C SER A 712 -31.07 13.45 0.26
N PRO A 713 -31.69 12.51 -0.48
CA PRO A 713 -32.60 12.81 -1.57
C PRO A 713 -33.91 13.50 -1.14
N GLY A 714 -34.25 13.46 0.14
CA GLY A 714 -35.54 13.93 0.67
C GLY A 714 -35.73 15.44 0.78
N ASP A 715 -34.67 16.25 0.64
CA ASP A 715 -34.68 17.68 0.92
C ASP A 715 -35.41 18.54 -0.13
N ILE A 716 -35.62 17.98 -1.34
CA ILE A 716 -36.29 18.69 -2.46
C ILE A 716 -37.31 17.81 -3.16
N ALA A 717 -38.24 18.43 -3.87
CA ALA A 717 -39.27 17.72 -4.63
C ALA A 717 -38.61 16.78 -5.66
N LYS A 718 -39.22 15.60 -5.86
CA LYS A 718 -38.71 14.56 -6.77
C LYS A 718 -38.43 15.10 -8.19
N GLN A 719 -39.36 15.87 -8.72
CA GLN A 719 -39.30 16.44 -10.06
C GLN A 719 -38.11 17.44 -10.21
N GLU A 720 -37.89 18.27 -9.20
CA GLU A 720 -36.78 19.22 -9.17
C GLU A 720 -35.42 18.49 -9.10
N ARG A 721 -35.35 17.47 -8.27
CA ARG A 721 -34.17 16.60 -8.16
C ARG A 721 -33.84 15.90 -9.48
N GLU A 722 -34.83 15.33 -10.15
CA GLU A 722 -34.68 14.67 -11.46
C GLU A 722 -34.22 15.68 -12.52
N ALA A 723 -34.78 16.90 -12.55
CA ALA A 723 -34.37 17.94 -13.47
C ALA A 723 -32.93 18.40 -13.23
N HIS A 724 -32.56 18.64 -11.96
CA HIS A 724 -31.21 19.00 -11.56
C HIS A 724 -30.20 17.90 -11.97
N TRP A 725 -30.53 16.65 -11.69
CA TRP A 725 -29.67 15.53 -12.02
C TRP A 725 -29.50 15.34 -13.53
N ALA A 726 -30.58 15.43 -14.30
CA ALA A 726 -30.54 15.36 -15.76
C ALA A 726 -29.70 16.49 -16.40
N ALA A 727 -29.72 17.68 -15.79
CA ALA A 727 -28.89 18.80 -16.23
C ALA A 727 -27.39 18.56 -15.90
N LEU A 728 -27.10 18.11 -14.67
CA LEU A 728 -25.74 17.78 -14.24
C LEU A 728 -25.16 16.62 -15.04
N ASP A 729 -25.94 15.59 -15.32
CA ASP A 729 -25.59 14.40 -16.08
C ASP A 729 -25.13 14.74 -17.49
N ARG A 730 -25.91 15.60 -18.20
CA ARG A 730 -25.54 16.10 -19.52
C ARG A 730 -24.24 16.92 -19.53
N ASP A 731 -24.01 17.72 -18.49
CA ASP A 731 -22.80 18.52 -18.39
C ASP A 731 -21.57 17.67 -18.03
N LEU A 732 -21.72 16.67 -17.18
CA LEU A 732 -20.67 15.66 -16.93
C LEU A 732 -20.26 14.97 -18.23
N GLU A 733 -21.22 14.47 -19.00
CA GLU A 733 -20.95 13.78 -20.27
C GLU A 733 -20.29 14.69 -21.30
N ARG A 734 -20.74 15.93 -21.41
CA ARG A 734 -20.24 16.89 -22.41
C ARG A 734 -18.88 17.47 -22.05
N GLN A 735 -18.62 17.76 -20.77
CA GLN A 735 -17.47 18.57 -20.37
C GLN A 735 -16.36 17.74 -19.72
N ILE A 736 -16.68 16.69 -18.95
CA ILE A 736 -15.70 15.88 -18.26
C ILE A 736 -15.24 14.73 -19.18
N THR A 737 -14.22 15.01 -19.98
CA THR A 737 -13.69 14.05 -20.95
C THR A 737 -12.27 13.61 -20.58
N PRO A 738 -11.80 12.46 -21.06
CA PRO A 738 -10.40 12.04 -20.88
C PRO A 738 -9.39 13.05 -21.47
N GLU A 739 -9.76 13.79 -22.51
CA GLU A 739 -8.91 14.86 -23.05
C GLU A 739 -8.82 16.03 -22.06
N LEU A 740 -9.94 16.45 -21.45
CA LEU A 740 -9.93 17.49 -20.42
C LEU A 740 -9.02 17.05 -19.26
N GLY A 741 -9.08 15.78 -18.85
CA GLY A 741 -8.21 15.21 -17.83
C GLY A 741 -6.73 15.30 -18.16
N ARG A 742 -6.33 14.93 -19.38
CA ARG A 742 -4.94 15.08 -19.85
C ARG A 742 -4.48 16.55 -19.85
N ARG A 743 -5.32 17.47 -20.25
CA ARG A 743 -5.05 18.92 -20.25
C ARG A 743 -4.96 19.47 -18.84
N LEU A 744 -5.76 18.95 -17.91
CA LEU A 744 -5.66 19.24 -16.47
C LEU A 744 -4.31 18.77 -15.92
N ILE A 745 -3.89 17.55 -16.23
CA ILE A 745 -2.61 16.99 -15.79
C ILE A 745 -1.44 17.81 -16.36
N ALA A 746 -1.53 18.24 -17.62
CA ALA A 746 -0.55 19.14 -18.23
C ALA A 746 -0.41 20.46 -17.45
N ARG A 747 -1.54 21.08 -17.09
CA ARG A 747 -1.56 22.29 -16.26
C ARG A 747 -0.94 22.04 -14.90
N THR A 748 -1.41 21.03 -14.20
CA THR A 748 -0.99 20.72 -12.82
C THR A 748 0.50 20.41 -12.74
N THR A 749 1.02 19.61 -13.69
CA THR A 749 2.46 19.28 -13.75
C THR A 749 3.33 20.50 -13.99
N GLY A 750 2.89 21.38 -14.88
CA GLY A 750 3.60 22.65 -15.15
C GLY A 750 3.59 23.60 -13.95
N LEU A 751 2.56 23.54 -13.12
CA LEU A 751 2.37 24.41 -11.96
C LEU A 751 2.90 23.81 -10.65
N ILE A 752 3.57 22.66 -10.63
CA ILE A 752 4.08 22.04 -9.38
C ILE A 752 4.86 23.04 -8.50
N PRO A 753 5.79 23.86 -9.01
CA PRO A 753 6.51 24.83 -8.18
C PRO A 753 5.57 25.83 -7.50
N MET A 754 4.62 26.39 -8.25
CA MET A 754 3.60 27.32 -7.75
C MET A 754 2.69 26.64 -6.72
N ILE A 755 2.17 25.45 -7.01
CA ILE A 755 1.29 24.69 -6.12
C ILE A 755 2.00 24.39 -4.79
N ARG A 756 3.28 24.03 -4.80
CA ARG A 756 4.07 23.82 -3.58
C ARG A 756 4.21 25.08 -2.75
N GLN A 757 4.42 26.23 -3.40
CA GLN A 757 4.48 27.54 -2.73
C GLN A 757 3.10 27.91 -2.17
N ALA A 758 2.04 27.78 -2.96
CA ALA A 758 0.65 28.01 -2.54
C ALA A 758 0.27 27.14 -1.33
N ALA A 759 0.61 25.84 -1.36
CA ALA A 759 0.36 24.93 -0.26
C ALA A 759 1.05 25.41 1.04
N ALA A 760 2.26 25.93 0.98
CA ALA A 760 2.94 26.46 2.15
C ALA A 760 2.24 27.71 2.71
N VAL A 761 1.72 28.60 1.85
CA VAL A 761 0.97 29.80 2.26
C VAL A 761 -0.38 29.41 2.85
N PHE A 762 -1.16 28.62 2.14
CA PHE A 762 -2.48 28.16 2.61
C PHE A 762 -2.38 27.34 3.90
N SER A 763 -1.37 26.46 4.04
CA SER A 763 -1.21 25.65 5.27
C SER A 763 -0.97 26.53 6.50
N ARG A 764 -0.19 27.61 6.37
CA ARG A 764 0.01 28.57 7.49
C ARG A 764 -1.25 29.37 7.80
N ALA A 765 -1.94 29.86 6.79
CA ALA A 765 -3.18 30.62 6.97
C ALA A 765 -4.28 29.75 7.58
N ALA A 766 -4.46 28.52 7.06
CA ALA A 766 -5.43 27.57 7.58
C ALA A 766 -5.06 27.08 8.99
N ALA A 767 -3.76 26.90 9.30
CA ALA A 767 -3.33 26.54 10.65
C ALA A 767 -3.71 27.62 11.68
N ARG A 768 -3.61 28.90 11.31
CA ARG A 768 -4.10 30.00 12.17
C ARG A 768 -5.62 29.99 12.31
N HIS A 769 -6.34 29.72 11.21
CA HIS A 769 -7.81 29.70 11.23
C HIS A 769 -8.37 28.56 12.08
N PHE A 770 -7.78 27.36 12.00
CA PHE A 770 -8.23 26.15 12.70
C PHE A 770 -7.52 25.92 14.05
N ASP A 771 -6.61 26.78 14.48
CA ASP A 771 -5.72 26.57 15.64
C ASP A 771 -5.07 25.17 15.64
N SER A 772 -4.75 24.66 14.46
CA SER A 772 -4.24 23.30 14.26
C SER A 772 -3.35 23.21 13.03
N GLN A 773 -2.05 22.91 13.22
CA GLN A 773 -1.13 22.70 12.10
C GLN A 773 -1.57 21.56 11.19
N ARG A 774 -2.12 20.49 11.76
CA ARG A 774 -2.57 19.32 10.99
C ARG A 774 -3.75 19.64 10.08
N LEU A 775 -4.73 20.39 10.58
CA LEU A 775 -5.85 20.86 9.77
C LEU A 775 -5.38 21.89 8.74
N GLY A 776 -4.44 22.74 9.12
CA GLY A 776 -3.75 23.64 8.21
C GLY A 776 -3.11 22.92 7.04
N ASP A 777 -2.33 21.87 7.30
CA ASP A 777 -1.71 21.06 6.25
C ASP A 777 -2.76 20.33 5.38
N GLN A 778 -3.82 19.81 6.00
CA GLN A 778 -4.88 19.07 5.32
C GLN A 778 -5.71 19.97 4.39
N TYR A 779 -6.36 20.98 4.95
CA TYR A 779 -7.26 21.85 4.19
C TYR A 779 -6.49 22.89 3.36
N GLY A 780 -5.40 23.42 3.89
CA GLY A 780 -4.56 24.37 3.16
C GLY A 780 -3.97 23.78 1.89
N THR A 781 -3.51 22.51 1.92
CA THR A 781 -3.01 21.87 0.72
C THR A 781 -4.12 21.64 -0.31
N LEU A 782 -5.34 21.23 0.12
CA LEU A 782 -6.49 21.07 -0.79
C LEU A 782 -6.87 22.40 -1.43
N LEU A 783 -6.91 23.49 -0.66
CA LEU A 783 -7.19 24.83 -1.17
C LEU A 783 -6.13 25.30 -2.17
N ALA A 784 -4.86 24.99 -1.95
CA ALA A 784 -3.81 25.29 -2.91
C ALA A 784 -3.99 24.55 -4.25
N GLY A 785 -4.48 23.32 -4.21
CA GLY A 785 -4.88 22.58 -5.41
C GLY A 785 -6.02 23.30 -6.16
N ALA A 786 -7.09 23.68 -5.47
CA ALA A 786 -8.21 24.41 -6.06
C ALA A 786 -7.77 25.80 -6.59
N TRP A 787 -6.93 26.50 -5.87
CA TRP A 787 -6.35 27.79 -6.26
C TRP A 787 -5.63 27.73 -7.60
N SER A 788 -4.91 26.66 -7.87
CA SER A 788 -4.16 26.49 -9.11
C SER A 788 -5.04 26.43 -10.37
N LEU A 789 -6.34 26.24 -10.25
CA LEU A 789 -7.31 26.38 -11.35
C LEU A 789 -7.76 27.82 -11.56
N LEU A 790 -7.58 28.69 -10.58
CA LEU A 790 -8.02 30.09 -10.60
C LEU A 790 -6.86 31.06 -10.88
N SER A 791 -5.61 30.64 -10.60
CA SER A 791 -4.44 31.49 -10.75
C SER A 791 -3.21 30.67 -11.12
N ASP A 792 -2.30 31.28 -11.87
CA ASP A 792 -0.96 30.74 -12.19
C ASP A 792 0.10 31.23 -11.20
N VAL A 793 -0.28 32.09 -10.26
CA VAL A 793 0.59 32.68 -9.25
C VAL A 793 0.16 32.22 -7.85
N ALA A 794 1.15 31.93 -7.00
CA ALA A 794 0.89 31.57 -5.59
C ALA A 794 0.21 32.75 -4.87
N PRO A 795 -0.75 32.49 -3.97
CA PRO A 795 -1.42 33.56 -3.24
C PRO A 795 -0.47 34.23 -2.25
N THR A 796 -0.79 35.47 -1.93
CA THR A 796 -0.31 36.15 -0.74
C THR A 796 -0.97 35.59 0.51
N GLU A 797 -0.46 35.87 1.70
CA GLU A 797 -1.12 35.43 2.96
C GLU A 797 -2.53 36.03 3.11
N ALA A 798 -2.71 37.28 2.73
CA ALA A 798 -4.03 37.93 2.79
C ALA A 798 -5.05 37.31 1.83
N GLU A 799 -4.64 36.95 0.61
CA GLU A 799 -5.53 36.26 -0.34
C GLU A 799 -5.89 34.85 0.15
N ALA A 800 -4.95 34.16 0.78
CA ALA A 800 -5.19 32.83 1.36
C ALA A 800 -6.17 32.93 2.55
N GLU A 801 -6.00 33.90 3.44
CA GLU A 801 -6.92 34.16 4.56
C GLU A 801 -8.31 34.53 4.07
N LEU A 802 -8.42 35.39 3.07
CA LEU A 802 -9.70 35.74 2.45
C LEU A 802 -10.38 34.54 1.80
N CYS A 803 -9.62 33.72 1.09
CA CYS A 803 -10.12 32.49 0.49
C CYS A 803 -10.65 31.51 1.55
N ILE A 804 -9.93 31.33 2.66
CA ILE A 804 -10.37 30.49 3.77
C ILE A 804 -11.64 31.05 4.39
N ALA A 805 -11.68 32.36 4.70
CA ALA A 805 -12.82 33.02 5.32
C ALA A 805 -14.08 33.03 4.43
N SER A 806 -13.94 32.84 3.11
CA SER A 806 -15.06 32.78 2.17
C SER A 806 -15.84 31.45 2.23
N HIS A 807 -15.32 30.44 2.94
CA HIS A 807 -15.97 29.14 3.09
C HIS A 807 -16.52 28.97 4.51
N ASP A 808 -17.65 28.28 4.63
CA ASP A 808 -18.19 27.83 5.91
C ASP A 808 -17.46 26.54 6.36
N TRP A 809 -16.76 26.65 7.49
CA TRP A 809 -15.98 25.56 8.10
C TRP A 809 -16.61 24.99 9.36
N GLU A 810 -17.79 25.48 9.80
CA GLU A 810 -18.36 25.09 11.09
C GLU A 810 -18.50 23.57 11.23
N SER A 811 -19.04 22.90 10.22
CA SER A 811 -19.19 21.45 10.22
C SER A 811 -17.85 20.67 10.20
N TYR A 812 -16.80 21.27 9.65
CA TYR A 812 -15.46 20.67 9.64
C TYR A 812 -14.69 20.93 10.93
N SER A 813 -14.89 22.07 11.59
CA SER A 813 -14.30 22.37 12.89
C SER A 813 -14.98 21.57 14.00
N GLN A 814 -16.30 21.49 14.03
CA GLN A 814 -17.05 20.71 15.03
C GLN A 814 -16.70 19.22 15.03
N SER A 815 -16.48 18.62 13.87
CA SER A 815 -16.06 17.20 13.78
C SER A 815 -14.63 16.95 14.30
N ASN A 816 -13.81 17.99 14.39
CA ASN A 816 -12.41 17.93 14.81
C ASN A 816 -12.12 18.61 16.16
N GLU A 817 -13.01 19.47 16.65
CA GLU A 817 -12.81 20.26 17.88
C GLU A 817 -13.04 19.50 19.17
N SER A 818 -13.75 18.39 19.18
CA SER A 818 -13.74 17.56 20.37
C SER A 818 -12.44 16.76 20.39
N ALA A 819 -11.42 17.33 21.03
CA ALA A 819 -10.20 16.63 21.39
C ALA A 819 -10.56 15.25 21.99
N ASP A 820 -9.75 14.22 21.75
CA ASP A 820 -10.01 12.85 22.22
C ASP A 820 -10.37 12.82 23.74
N GLU A 821 -9.80 13.72 24.52
CA GLU A 821 -10.09 13.90 25.94
C GLU A 821 -11.53 14.37 26.20
N LYS A 822 -12.06 15.29 25.40
CA LYS A 822 -13.43 15.80 25.51
C LYS A 822 -14.43 14.73 25.08
N ARG A 823 -14.18 14.07 23.94
CA ARG A 823 -15.02 12.95 23.46
C ARG A 823 -15.03 11.77 24.45
N CYS A 824 -13.90 11.48 25.09
CA CYS A 824 -13.82 10.47 26.14
C CYS A 824 -14.71 10.83 27.34
N LEU A 825 -14.66 12.09 27.78
CA LEU A 825 -15.51 12.58 28.86
C LEU A 825 -17.00 12.52 28.47
N GLU A 826 -17.36 13.02 27.29
CA GLU A 826 -18.72 12.97 26.73
C GLU A 826 -19.27 11.55 26.66
N THR A 827 -18.45 10.59 26.21
CA THR A 827 -18.85 9.17 26.13
C THR A 827 -19.17 8.61 27.53
N ILE A 828 -18.41 9.03 28.54
CA ILE A 828 -18.70 8.65 29.95
C ILE A 828 -19.99 9.30 30.41
N LEU A 829 -20.17 10.61 30.19
CA LEU A 829 -21.34 11.36 30.66
C LEU A 829 -22.65 10.93 29.99
N GLN A 830 -22.62 10.58 28.71
CA GLN A 830 -23.80 10.14 27.95
C GLN A 830 -24.21 8.69 28.25
N ARG A 831 -23.40 7.94 28.99
CA ARG A 831 -23.73 6.55 29.34
C ARG A 831 -24.95 6.48 30.24
N GLN A 832 -25.96 5.74 29.84
CA GLN A 832 -27.12 5.43 30.64
C GLN A 832 -26.78 4.37 31.70
N VAL A 833 -27.15 4.65 32.95
CA VAL A 833 -26.96 3.75 34.08
C VAL A 833 -28.29 3.58 34.84
N ARG A 834 -28.44 2.44 35.46
CA ARG A 834 -29.64 2.10 36.26
C ARG A 834 -29.47 2.63 37.68
N VAL A 835 -30.45 3.37 38.15
CA VAL A 835 -30.57 3.92 39.49
C VAL A 835 -31.65 3.13 40.23
N GLU A 836 -31.26 2.47 41.31
CA GLU A 836 -32.20 1.71 42.18
C GLU A 836 -32.89 2.69 43.11
N THR A 837 -34.20 2.96 42.91
CA THR A 837 -35.04 3.73 43.80
C THR A 837 -35.96 2.81 44.63
N ASN A 838 -36.63 3.33 45.63
CA ASN A 838 -37.50 2.53 46.52
C ASN A 838 -38.75 2.01 45.77
N ASP A 839 -39.18 2.68 44.69
CA ASP A 839 -40.42 2.32 43.98
C ASP A 839 -40.15 1.46 42.75
N LYS A 840 -39.27 1.89 41.86
CA LYS A 840 -38.86 1.18 40.62
C LYS A 840 -37.52 1.67 40.17
N PRO A 841 -36.76 0.79 39.49
CA PRO A 841 -35.48 1.19 38.91
C PRO A 841 -35.70 2.20 37.78
N LEU A 842 -34.94 3.29 37.81
CA LEU A 842 -34.94 4.33 36.80
C LEU A 842 -33.64 4.26 35.95
N THR A 843 -33.70 4.79 34.77
CA THR A 843 -32.51 4.92 33.91
C THR A 843 -32.21 6.41 33.73
N ARG A 844 -30.96 6.81 33.99
CA ARG A 844 -30.45 8.18 33.79
C ARG A 844 -29.05 8.13 33.19
N THR A 845 -28.66 9.19 32.50
CA THR A 845 -27.28 9.34 32.05
C THR A 845 -26.35 9.68 33.22
N ILE A 846 -25.08 9.38 33.09
CA ILE A 846 -24.08 9.79 34.11
C ILE A 846 -24.04 11.31 34.22
N GLY A 847 -24.19 12.05 33.10
CA GLY A 847 -24.24 13.52 33.08
C GLY A 847 -25.41 14.08 33.93
N GLU A 848 -26.62 13.56 33.73
CA GLU A 848 -27.78 13.93 34.53
C GLU A 848 -27.53 13.64 36.06
N LEU A 849 -26.92 12.53 36.37
CA LEU A 849 -26.58 12.21 37.77
C LEU A 849 -25.49 13.13 38.33
N VAL A 850 -24.55 13.60 37.52
CA VAL A 850 -23.53 14.60 37.93
C VAL A 850 -24.19 15.93 38.25
N GLU A 851 -25.13 16.41 37.41
CA GLU A 851 -25.89 17.63 37.63
C GLU A 851 -26.72 17.54 38.91
N LEU A 852 -27.45 16.44 39.11
CA LEU A 852 -28.22 16.18 40.32
C LEU A 852 -27.33 16.16 41.57
N ALA A 853 -26.18 15.46 41.53
CA ALA A 853 -25.24 15.37 42.64
C ALA A 853 -24.53 16.70 42.95
N ALA A 854 -24.35 17.56 41.95
CA ALA A 854 -23.82 18.92 42.10
C ALA A 854 -24.89 19.94 42.54
N HIS A 855 -26.15 19.55 42.76
CA HIS A 855 -27.30 20.40 43.01
C HIS A 855 -27.61 21.44 41.91
N GLN A 856 -27.21 21.14 40.69
CA GLN A 856 -27.45 22.01 39.51
C GLN A 856 -28.79 21.70 38.81
N ALA A 857 -29.37 20.54 39.10
CA ALA A 857 -30.71 20.15 38.61
C ALA A 857 -31.55 19.56 39.75
N HIS A 858 -32.86 19.53 39.52
CA HIS A 858 -33.84 18.93 40.46
C HIS A 858 -34.61 17.80 39.77
N ASP A 859 -34.71 16.67 40.43
CA ASP A 859 -35.52 15.53 40.01
C ASP A 859 -36.41 15.11 41.20
N LEU A 860 -37.68 14.81 40.93
CA LEU A 860 -38.66 14.42 41.96
C LEU A 860 -38.45 12.96 42.45
N GLU A 861 -37.79 12.17 41.63
CA GLU A 861 -37.57 10.71 41.88
C GLU A 861 -36.18 10.37 42.38
N ILE A 862 -35.16 11.22 42.07
CA ILE A 862 -33.76 11.01 42.37
C ILE A 862 -33.17 12.20 43.12
N GLY A 863 -32.91 12.06 44.40
CA GLY A 863 -32.19 13.05 45.21
C GLY A 863 -30.67 13.02 44.99
N ALA A 864 -30.02 14.15 45.29
CA ALA A 864 -28.56 14.34 45.14
C ALA A 864 -27.71 13.25 45.84
N GLU A 865 -28.15 12.73 46.97
CA GLU A 865 -27.47 11.70 47.71
C GLU A 865 -27.51 10.35 46.98
N LEU A 866 -28.68 9.97 46.40
CA LEU A 866 -28.83 8.75 45.62
C LEU A 866 -28.05 8.83 44.31
N ALA A 867 -28.04 10.01 43.66
CA ALA A 867 -27.21 10.30 42.49
C ALA A 867 -25.72 10.12 42.81
N SER A 868 -25.24 10.70 43.92
CA SER A 868 -23.84 10.58 44.37
C SER A 868 -23.45 9.11 44.71
N GLN A 869 -24.35 8.36 45.34
CA GLN A 869 -24.11 6.94 45.62
C GLN A 869 -24.04 6.08 44.35
N THR A 870 -24.88 6.39 43.36
CA THR A 870 -24.89 5.70 42.07
C THR A 870 -23.60 6.01 41.27
N LEU A 871 -23.21 7.27 41.23
CA LEU A 871 -21.95 7.70 40.58
C LEU A 871 -20.74 7.02 41.23
N ALA A 872 -20.71 6.93 42.57
CA ALA A 872 -19.62 6.30 43.32
C ALA A 872 -19.41 4.81 42.96
N ARG A 873 -20.50 4.08 42.68
CA ARG A 873 -20.46 2.69 42.19
C ARG A 873 -19.81 2.56 40.84
N HIS A 874 -19.91 3.62 40.02
CA HIS A 874 -19.31 3.70 38.68
C HIS A 874 -17.91 4.32 38.71
N GLY A 875 -17.35 4.65 39.88
CA GLY A 875 -16.01 5.23 40.02
C GLY A 875 -15.97 6.73 39.73
N LEU A 876 -17.09 7.43 39.94
CA LEU A 876 -17.24 8.86 39.78
C LEU A 876 -17.62 9.48 41.09
N ARG A 877 -17.12 10.68 41.39
CA ARG A 877 -17.47 11.43 42.61
C ARG A 877 -17.53 12.92 42.30
N VAL A 878 -18.64 13.53 42.66
CA VAL A 878 -18.86 14.96 42.52
C VAL A 878 -18.33 15.70 43.74
N GLU A 879 -17.56 16.76 43.53
CA GLU A 879 -17.14 17.76 44.51
C GLU A 879 -17.68 19.14 44.08
N PRO A 880 -17.66 20.19 44.92
CA PRO A 880 -18.40 21.45 44.63
C PRO A 880 -18.12 22.09 43.27
N GLU A 881 -16.94 21.96 42.73
CA GLU A 881 -16.56 22.60 41.44
C GLU A 881 -15.96 21.62 40.43
N ARG A 882 -15.97 20.32 40.70
CA ARG A 882 -15.25 19.34 39.88
C ARG A 882 -15.80 17.93 40.02
N LEU A 883 -15.60 17.15 38.96
CA LEU A 883 -15.85 15.73 38.88
C LEU A 883 -14.54 14.95 39.08
N LEU A 884 -14.51 14.02 40.02
CA LEU A 884 -13.43 13.07 40.20
C LEU A 884 -13.73 11.79 39.43
N VAL A 885 -12.81 11.35 38.59
CA VAL A 885 -12.92 10.13 37.79
C VAL A 885 -11.81 9.16 38.22
N SER A 886 -12.21 7.98 38.65
CA SER A 886 -11.29 6.93 39.10
C SER A 886 -10.39 6.43 37.98
N ASN A 887 -9.09 6.24 38.25
CA ASN A 887 -8.14 5.72 37.27
C ASN A 887 -8.24 4.20 37.04
N THR A 888 -8.99 3.46 37.89
CA THR A 888 -9.02 2.01 37.87
C THR A 888 -10.44 1.43 37.94
N ALA A 889 -11.48 2.25 37.73
CA ALA A 889 -12.87 1.78 37.79
C ALA A 889 -13.21 0.88 36.62
N LYS A 890 -13.53 -0.38 36.89
CA LYS A 890 -13.96 -1.34 35.85
C LYS A 890 -15.23 -0.91 35.14
N ALA A 891 -16.12 -0.16 35.80
CA ALA A 891 -17.32 0.37 35.18
C ALA A 891 -16.97 1.37 34.04
N ILE A 892 -15.96 2.23 34.23
CA ILE A 892 -15.48 3.14 33.18
C ILE A 892 -14.79 2.37 32.06
N GLU A 893 -13.97 1.38 32.38
CA GLU A 893 -13.34 0.50 31.39
C GLU A 893 -14.41 -0.18 30.52
N GLN A 894 -15.51 -0.67 31.10
CA GLN A 894 -16.62 -1.28 30.37
C GLN A 894 -17.39 -0.27 29.51
N ILE A 895 -17.55 0.98 29.96
CA ILE A 895 -18.16 2.04 29.16
C ILE A 895 -17.34 2.33 27.90
N LEU A 896 -16.02 2.28 28.03
CA LEU A 896 -15.07 2.63 26.98
C LEU A 896 -14.54 1.43 26.18
N VAL A 897 -15.01 0.20 26.43
CA VAL A 897 -14.44 -1.06 25.91
C VAL A 897 -14.30 -1.09 24.38
N ASP A 898 -15.25 -0.48 23.65
CA ASP A 898 -15.24 -0.43 22.19
C ASP A 898 -14.57 0.85 21.63
N THR A 899 -13.92 1.63 22.49
CA THR A 899 -13.25 2.88 22.10
C THR A 899 -11.73 2.71 22.13
N ALA A 900 -11.02 3.61 21.44
CA ALA A 900 -9.56 3.69 21.50
C ALA A 900 -9.04 4.09 22.89
N TRP A 901 -9.90 4.51 23.81
CA TRP A 901 -9.54 5.10 25.10
C TRP A 901 -9.66 4.12 26.29
N ALA A 902 -10.17 2.90 26.06
CA ALA A 902 -10.45 1.90 27.10
C ALA A 902 -9.30 1.66 28.10
N ASN A 903 -8.05 1.73 27.65
CA ASN A 903 -6.86 1.53 28.46
C ASN A 903 -6.12 2.83 28.84
N SER A 904 -6.56 3.99 28.37
CA SER A 904 -5.81 5.25 28.46
C SER A 904 -6.61 6.46 28.94
N TRP A 905 -7.90 6.28 29.32
CA TRP A 905 -8.77 7.37 29.77
C TRP A 905 -8.19 8.24 30.88
N PRO A 906 -7.44 7.73 31.90
CA PRO A 906 -6.92 8.62 32.94
C PRO A 906 -5.88 9.60 32.42
N LEU A 907 -5.09 9.17 31.42
CA LEU A 907 -4.13 10.04 30.77
C LEU A 907 -4.81 11.07 29.88
N LEU A 908 -5.85 10.66 29.15
CA LEU A 908 -6.63 11.55 28.28
C LEU A 908 -7.37 12.60 29.10
N LEU A 909 -8.17 12.18 30.07
CA LEU A 909 -8.93 13.10 30.91
C LEU A 909 -8.02 14.09 31.66
N SER A 910 -6.79 13.72 31.99
CA SER A 910 -5.82 14.65 32.60
C SER A 910 -5.29 15.74 31.67
N ARG A 911 -5.65 15.71 30.38
CA ARG A 911 -5.32 16.76 29.39
C ARG A 911 -6.39 17.83 29.25
N LEU A 912 -7.59 17.57 29.79
CA LEU A 912 -8.67 18.56 29.78
C LEU A 912 -8.24 19.86 30.46
N PRO A 913 -8.70 21.02 30.00
CA PRO A 913 -8.37 22.30 30.61
C PRO A 913 -8.68 22.31 32.12
N GLY A 914 -7.70 22.68 32.92
CA GLY A 914 -7.86 22.73 34.39
C GLY A 914 -7.91 21.37 35.09
N ALA A 915 -7.85 20.24 34.37
CA ALA A 915 -7.85 18.92 34.99
C ALA A 915 -6.56 18.66 35.77
N GLN A 916 -6.68 18.02 36.92
CA GLN A 916 -5.58 17.72 37.84
C GLN A 916 -5.56 16.24 38.25
N ARG A 917 -4.37 15.67 38.36
CA ARG A 917 -4.20 14.33 38.92
C ARG A 917 -4.23 14.37 40.42
N CYS A 918 -5.19 13.67 41.01
CA CYS A 918 -5.35 13.57 42.46
C CYS A 918 -4.68 12.32 43.04
N GLY A 919 -4.25 12.45 44.28
CA GLY A 919 -3.80 11.32 45.10
C GLY A 919 -4.91 10.29 45.35
N PRO A 920 -4.69 9.32 46.24
CA PRO A 920 -5.70 8.32 46.54
C PRO A 920 -6.99 8.95 47.08
N VAL A 921 -8.12 8.71 46.42
CA VAL A 921 -9.47 9.18 46.74
C VAL A 921 -10.34 7.96 47.00
N ARG A 922 -11.24 8.06 48.00
CA ARG A 922 -12.25 7.02 48.29
C ARG A 922 -13.53 7.32 47.50
N PHE A 923 -13.97 6.36 46.69
CA PHE A 923 -15.19 6.48 45.89
C PHE A 923 -16.39 5.83 46.57
N CYS A 924 -16.33 4.60 47.04
CA CYS A 924 -17.40 3.97 47.81
C CYS A 924 -16.88 3.00 48.84
N GLY A 925 -17.61 2.85 49.98
CA GLY A 925 -17.40 1.87 50.99
C GLY A 925 -15.96 1.76 51.55
N ALA A 926 -15.65 0.68 52.25
CA ALA A 926 -14.33 0.46 52.89
C ALA A 926 -13.19 0.06 51.93
N GLY A 927 -13.48 -0.25 50.64
CA GLY A 927 -12.53 -0.95 49.77
C GLY A 927 -12.00 -0.23 48.55
N MET A 928 -12.59 0.88 48.07
CA MET A 928 -12.17 1.53 46.84
C MET A 928 -11.44 2.86 47.07
N VAL A 929 -10.15 2.76 47.32
CA VAL A 929 -9.26 3.94 47.33
C VAL A 929 -8.35 3.84 46.12
N THR A 930 -8.45 4.81 45.22
CA THR A 930 -7.67 4.85 43.95
C THR A 930 -7.27 6.27 43.59
N ARG A 931 -6.23 6.41 42.76
CA ARG A 931 -5.91 7.69 42.16
C ARG A 931 -7.03 8.13 41.23
N ALA A 932 -7.23 9.42 41.08
CA ALA A 932 -8.27 10.00 40.26
C ALA A 932 -7.78 11.15 39.38
N VAL A 933 -8.54 11.48 38.35
CA VAL A 933 -8.44 12.74 37.63
C VAL A 933 -9.59 13.63 38.12
N ALA A 934 -9.28 14.83 38.61
CA ALA A 934 -10.22 15.86 38.92
C ALA A 934 -10.43 16.76 37.69
N ILE A 935 -11.65 16.88 37.23
CA ILE A 935 -12.05 17.64 36.05
C ILE A 935 -12.96 18.77 36.53
N PRO A 936 -12.60 20.04 36.32
CA PRO A 936 -13.47 21.15 36.68
C PRO A 936 -14.72 21.15 35.78
N PHE A 937 -15.86 21.57 36.30
CA PHE A 937 -17.11 21.67 35.53
C PHE A 937 -17.01 22.64 34.36
N SER A 938 -16.09 23.62 34.41
CA SER A 938 -15.80 24.51 33.29
C SER A 938 -15.17 23.81 32.06
N ALA A 939 -14.75 22.55 32.20
CA ALA A 939 -14.20 21.74 31.11
C ALA A 939 -15.26 20.86 30.38
N PHE A 940 -16.52 20.93 30.81
CA PHE A 940 -17.63 20.14 30.29
C PHE A 940 -18.27 20.78 29.06
#